data_7a3f2d5b2da54fa4e88ef9777c03c23f
#
_entry.id   7a3f2d5b2da54fa4e88ef9777c03c23f
#
_cell.length_a   1.000
_cell.length_b   1.000
_cell.length_c   1.000
_cell.angle_alpha   90.00
_cell.angle_beta   90.00
_cell.angle_gamma   90.00
#
_symmetry.space_group_name_H-M   'P 1'
#
loop_
_entity.id
_entity.type
_entity.pdbx_description
1 polymer ?
#
loop_
_entity_poly.entity_id
_entity_poly.type
_entity_poly.pdbx_seq_one_letter_code
_entity_poly.pdbx_strand_id
1 'polypeptide(L)'
;VAQRVVNQQLAIYETVPARLERVELDPYTLELNRWGLHLGEAQAEQLGFARLHLDLQLDSLWRKAIHLRNIELEGARVDAQRSKEGALSLATLFNLPPSQPAPADEPASPMPALLIERIALIEAGVHFKDLQPQTPFEFNYDSLNLELHNLSTLPDDNADLTLSARGPHGGELDWTGNLSVNPLKSSGHLELRDGKLKAIWPYVRDLVPIDLQNGVLEISTDYQLALGETLQLNLEQLSVKLDSLALQTPDQRPLLNLAGLAISETSVDLAKQQVIIGQLRSQQLETWAAREKDGQLDWQKLLATPAVTAQPDTPAPANAEAAAPVPAAEAPATPVTEDVAATAQPETAAPAAPSKPWQIILKDAQLRDYRVHLADRQPAKAVELDLGPLNLDLQNFDSLAQAPFTIKLDTGLGKKGKITAAGPVQLSPPSATLQVTTSNIDLRVAQAYLSPFMRMELRSGMLASQLKVDLKSAAPLQLQITGNAQVSQLHTLDTVKQRDFVRWQKLQLDGLDYQHGKRLSINRIHLNQPYARFIINEDRSTNITDLLIPQPAAPAASKAPASSAPALAIHLGSIQLQDGSANFADLSLTPDFATAIQQLNGSIGTIDSVQQKPASIDIKGKVDRYAPVTIKGLLNPFDPLAKLDIAVDFQRVELTTLTPYSGKFAGYRIKKGRLNLNLHYRIEQGQLNAENRLMLEQLQLGEQVDSPDAVDLPIRLAIALLKDTDGNIDIALPISGDLNNPEFSIAPIVWQTLKNLVPRAVQAPFNFIGGLVSGGAEIDMSQVPFSAGSSELDKGAQGTLNTLAEALNERPGLRLEVEGTSAVDSDGPLLAVQRLQSEYQSTWYKMEQRSGAQVPATPAEIEVPEDEKPVMLEGIYRARLKQQPPAEWAELDSEVRADKMRDAVLASWGSSDLLLRKLAQARASSVKEYLVKNGGLNDQRVYLLDVTTLPTSDGEQVPTALHLDAE
;
A
#
# COMPACT_ATOMS: atom_id res chain seq x y z
N VAL A 1 96.13 -0.39 19.39
CA VAL A 1 95.82 -1.17 20.67
C VAL A 1 94.32 -0.95 21.04
N ALA A 2 93.84 0.27 21.06
CA ALA A 2 92.41 0.60 21.42
C ALA A 2 91.40 -0.17 20.59
N GLN A 3 91.53 -0.21 19.28
CA GLN A 3 90.66 -0.96 18.36
C GLN A 3 90.62 -2.47 18.72
N ARG A 4 91.73 -3.07 19.06
CA ARG A 4 91.77 -4.48 19.41
C ARG A 4 91.10 -4.81 20.73
N VAL A 5 91.21 -3.89 21.72
CA VAL A 5 90.50 -4.02 23.00
C VAL A 5 89.02 -3.84 22.85
N VAL A 6 88.57 -2.84 22.07
CA VAL A 6 87.17 -2.59 21.83
C VAL A 6 86.57 -3.76 21.06
N ASN A 7 87.19 -4.27 20.02
CA ASN A 7 86.65 -5.43 19.29
C ASN A 7 86.62 -6.69 20.14
N GLN A 8 87.54 -6.83 21.11
CA GLN A 8 87.57 -7.96 22.08
C GLN A 8 86.35 -7.80 23.07
N GLN A 9 86.05 -6.61 23.52
CA GLN A 9 84.98 -6.38 24.44
C GLN A 9 83.62 -6.52 23.71
N LEU A 10 83.47 -6.01 22.48
CA LEU A 10 82.31 -6.22 21.63
C LEU A 10 82.03 -7.72 21.50
N ALA A 11 83.03 -8.56 21.21
CA ALA A 11 82.88 -10.01 21.08
C ALA A 11 82.38 -10.73 22.35
N ILE A 12 82.44 -10.10 23.51
CA ILE A 12 81.95 -10.68 24.79
C ILE A 12 80.48 -10.38 25.00
N TYR A 13 80.00 -9.22 24.60
CA TYR A 13 78.66 -8.76 24.90
C TYR A 13 77.68 -8.90 23.73
N GLU A 14 78.22 -9.25 22.54
CA GLU A 14 77.38 -9.37 21.34
C GLU A 14 77.13 -10.83 20.96
N THR A 15 75.92 -11.13 20.48
CA THR A 15 75.50 -12.47 20.05
C THR A 15 75.78 -12.70 18.56
N VAL A 16 76.09 -11.63 17.81
CA VAL A 16 76.31 -11.62 16.36
C VAL A 16 77.72 -11.10 16.07
N PRO A 17 78.32 -11.41 14.92
CA PRO A 17 79.62 -10.86 14.55
C PRO A 17 79.67 -9.34 14.54
N ALA A 18 80.55 -8.72 15.29
CA ALA A 18 80.78 -7.27 15.32
C ALA A 18 82.10 -6.90 14.77
N ARG A 19 82.16 -5.87 13.97
CA ARG A 19 83.37 -5.33 13.39
C ARG A 19 83.40 -3.81 13.49
N LEU A 20 84.43 -3.27 14.10
CA LEU A 20 84.71 -1.84 14.12
C LEU A 20 85.93 -1.57 13.28
N GLU A 21 85.83 -0.65 12.31
CA GLU A 21 86.95 -0.40 11.37
C GLU A 21 88.06 0.39 11.95
N ARG A 22 87.77 1.49 12.67
CA ARG A 22 88.77 2.40 13.21
C ARG A 22 88.36 2.98 14.55
N VAL A 23 89.26 3.18 15.46
CA VAL A 23 89.11 3.86 16.74
C VAL A 23 90.29 4.85 16.93
N GLU A 24 89.89 6.08 17.18
CA GLU A 24 90.86 7.14 17.59
C GLU A 24 90.45 7.71 18.94
N LEU A 25 91.33 7.78 19.87
CA LEU A 25 91.12 8.40 21.16
C LEU A 25 92.24 9.42 21.34
N ASP A 26 91.92 10.69 21.54
CA ASP A 26 92.76 11.72 21.96
C ASP A 26 92.79 11.81 23.49
N PRO A 27 93.85 11.37 24.14
CA PRO A 27 93.95 11.38 25.62
C PRO A 27 94.03 12.78 26.23
N TYR A 28 94.28 13.85 25.44
CA TYR A 28 94.37 15.22 25.92
C TYR A 28 93.05 15.97 25.86
N THR A 29 92.31 15.75 24.80
CA THR A 29 90.98 16.37 24.63
C THR A 29 89.83 15.48 25.11
N LEU A 30 90.08 14.17 25.34
CA LEU A 30 89.13 13.10 25.66
C LEU A 30 88.08 12.94 24.56
N GLU A 31 88.47 13.23 23.32
CA GLU A 31 87.67 12.97 22.18
C GLU A 31 87.83 11.49 21.73
N LEU A 32 86.68 10.79 21.51
CA LEU A 32 86.66 9.47 20.98
C LEU A 32 85.92 9.48 19.60
N ASN A 33 86.68 9.06 18.58
CA ASN A 33 86.16 8.85 17.26
C ASN A 33 86.16 7.35 16.93
N ARG A 34 84.99 6.85 16.45
CA ARG A 34 84.91 5.48 15.96
C ARG A 34 84.30 5.52 14.55
N TRP A 35 84.81 4.70 13.66
CA TRP A 35 84.38 4.56 12.29
C TRP A 35 83.94 3.16 11.96
N GLY A 36 82.91 3.00 11.20
CA GLY A 36 82.47 1.76 10.59
C GLY A 36 82.17 0.67 11.61
N LEU A 37 81.16 0.86 12.48
CA LEU A 37 80.59 -0.24 13.23
C LEU A 37 79.59 -1.00 12.37
N HIS A 38 79.81 -2.34 12.34
CA HIS A 38 78.90 -3.25 11.64
C HIS A 38 78.61 -4.44 12.57
N LEU A 39 77.34 -4.63 12.93
CA LEU A 39 76.89 -5.77 13.69
C LEU A 39 76.00 -6.62 12.81
N GLY A 40 76.25 -7.90 12.69
CA GLY A 40 75.61 -8.84 11.84
C GLY A 40 76.55 -9.44 10.80
N GLU A 41 75.98 -10.33 9.95
CA GLU A 41 76.74 -10.92 8.85
C GLU A 41 76.92 -9.91 7.71
N ALA A 42 77.98 -10.04 6.92
CA ALA A 42 78.39 -9.05 5.92
C ALA A 42 77.32 -8.75 4.82
N GLN A 43 76.26 -9.58 4.72
CA GLN A 43 75.14 -9.39 3.79
C GLN A 43 73.79 -9.10 4.53
N ALA A 44 73.77 -9.10 5.87
CA ALA A 44 72.58 -8.87 6.71
C ALA A 44 73.02 -8.08 7.97
N GLU A 45 73.40 -6.84 7.76
CA GLU A 45 73.81 -5.92 8.83
C GLU A 45 72.52 -5.50 9.59
N GLN A 46 72.56 -5.73 10.93
CA GLN A 46 71.37 -5.43 11.77
C GLN A 46 71.49 -4.07 12.48
N LEU A 47 72.75 -3.66 12.77
CA LEU A 47 73.06 -2.36 13.38
C LEU A 47 74.38 -1.90 12.86
N GLY A 48 74.46 -0.65 12.46
CA GLY A 48 75.77 -0.08 12.07
C GLY A 48 75.75 1.45 12.10
N PHE A 49 76.95 2.06 12.01
CA PHE A 49 77.08 3.49 11.81
C PHE A 49 78.37 3.80 11.05
N ALA A 50 78.31 4.94 10.30
CA ALA A 50 79.46 5.39 9.58
C ALA A 50 80.50 6.04 10.53
N ARG A 51 80.06 6.91 11.42
CA ARG A 51 80.92 7.59 12.37
C ARG A 51 80.23 7.84 13.71
N LEU A 52 80.92 7.64 14.82
CA LEU A 52 80.51 8.09 16.14
C LEU A 52 81.62 8.98 16.71
N HIS A 53 81.22 10.21 17.05
CA HIS A 53 82.07 11.16 17.72
C HIS A 53 81.57 11.47 19.13
N LEU A 54 82.41 11.28 20.14
CA LEU A 54 82.16 11.61 21.55
C LEU A 54 83.23 12.56 22.06
N ASP A 55 82.77 13.65 22.68
CA ASP A 55 83.64 14.66 23.31
C ASP A 55 83.29 14.75 24.80
N LEU A 56 84.19 14.11 25.64
CA LEU A 56 84.04 14.09 27.10
C LEU A 56 84.85 15.24 27.71
N GLN A 57 84.22 16.02 28.50
CA GLN A 57 84.78 17.17 29.12
C GLN A 57 85.57 16.84 30.44
N LEU A 58 86.79 17.34 30.63
CA LEU A 58 87.60 17.10 31.82
C LEU A 58 86.95 17.69 33.10
N ASP A 59 86.08 18.66 33.00
CA ASP A 59 85.31 19.25 34.12
C ASP A 59 84.32 18.25 34.76
N SER A 60 84.02 17.12 34.13
CA SER A 60 83.29 15.96 34.69
C SER A 60 83.81 15.55 36.04
N LEU A 61 85.11 15.64 36.26
CA LEU A 61 85.79 15.23 37.48
C LEU A 61 85.47 16.07 38.73
N TRP A 62 85.28 17.39 38.57
CA TRP A 62 84.98 18.29 39.70
C TRP A 62 83.49 18.72 39.70
N ARG A 63 82.69 18.56 38.59
CA ARG A 63 81.26 18.80 38.54
C ARG A 63 80.51 17.61 39.18
N LYS A 64 81.15 16.50 39.44
CA LYS A 64 80.54 15.27 39.90
C LYS A 64 79.38 14.82 38.99
N ALA A 65 79.53 15.12 37.74
CA ALA A 65 78.59 14.79 36.68
C ALA A 65 79.32 14.35 35.42
N ILE A 66 78.86 13.39 34.65
CA ILE A 66 79.40 13.10 33.36
C ILE A 66 79.00 14.21 32.40
N HIS A 67 80.02 15.00 31.92
CA HIS A 67 79.80 16.11 31.01
C HIS A 67 80.35 15.77 29.65
N LEU A 68 79.42 15.66 28.67
CA LEU A 68 79.75 15.40 27.24
C LEU A 68 79.38 16.68 26.46
N ARG A 69 80.35 17.22 25.73
CA ARG A 69 80.06 18.37 24.86
C ARG A 69 79.34 17.98 23.60
N ASN A 70 79.72 16.83 23.00
CA ASN A 70 79.13 16.38 21.75
C ASN A 70 79.02 14.86 21.71
N ILE A 71 77.84 14.37 21.30
CA ILE A 71 77.62 12.99 20.84
C ILE A 71 77.08 13.11 19.42
N GLU A 72 77.90 12.72 18.44
CA GLU A 72 77.48 12.80 17.05
C GLU A 72 77.60 11.39 16.45
N LEU A 73 76.43 10.90 15.94
CA LEU A 73 76.30 9.62 15.28
C LEU A 73 75.85 9.88 13.84
N GLU A 74 76.73 9.58 12.91
CA GLU A 74 76.52 9.84 11.48
C GLU A 74 76.34 8.52 10.75
N GLY A 75 75.34 8.51 9.85
CA GLY A 75 75.00 7.36 8.99
C GLY A 75 74.61 6.12 9.76
N ALA A 76 73.94 6.26 10.92
CA ALA A 76 73.42 5.11 11.67
C ALA A 76 72.42 4.35 10.84
N ARG A 77 72.56 3.01 10.89
CA ARG A 77 71.59 2.12 10.20
C ARG A 77 71.11 1.07 11.17
N VAL A 78 69.77 0.90 11.19
CA VAL A 78 69.12 -0.11 12.04
C VAL A 78 68.18 -0.94 11.15
N ASP A 79 68.47 -2.24 11.10
CA ASP A 79 67.61 -3.23 10.49
C ASP A 79 66.94 -4.04 11.59
N ALA A 80 65.71 -3.78 11.88
CA ALA A 80 64.99 -4.43 12.96
C ALA A 80 63.88 -5.30 12.38
N GLN A 81 63.78 -6.51 12.85
CA GLN A 81 62.75 -7.44 12.50
C GLN A 81 61.96 -7.86 13.74
N ARG A 82 60.65 -7.81 13.66
CA ARG A 82 59.76 -8.39 14.66
C ARG A 82 59.26 -9.76 14.16
N SER A 83 59.47 -10.80 14.98
CA SER A 83 59.02 -12.15 14.61
C SER A 83 57.49 -12.30 14.74
N LYS A 84 56.95 -13.40 14.26
CA LYS A 84 55.54 -13.75 14.42
C LYS A 84 55.12 -13.86 15.89
N GLU A 85 56.03 -14.26 16.74
CA GLU A 85 55.86 -14.42 18.21
C GLU A 85 56.01 -13.07 18.95
N GLY A 86 56.33 -11.96 18.24
CA GLY A 86 56.47 -10.63 18.80
C GLY A 86 57.88 -10.25 19.27
N ALA A 87 58.85 -11.17 19.12
CA ALA A 87 60.24 -10.90 19.53
C ALA A 87 60.93 -9.96 18.51
N LEU A 88 61.65 -8.94 19.03
CA LEU A 88 62.48 -8.03 18.21
C LEU A 88 63.86 -8.60 18.00
N SER A 89 64.37 -8.60 16.76
CA SER A 89 65.72 -9.06 16.42
C SER A 89 66.79 -8.28 17.20
N LEU A 90 66.60 -6.99 17.42
CA LEU A 90 67.51 -6.13 18.16
C LEU A 90 67.70 -6.56 19.63
N ALA A 91 66.67 -7.13 20.27
CA ALA A 91 66.75 -7.59 21.67
C ALA A 91 67.65 -8.77 21.87
N THR A 92 68.00 -9.48 20.81
CA THR A 92 68.92 -10.66 20.85
C THR A 92 70.34 -10.32 20.44
N LEU A 93 70.61 -9.07 20.06
CA LEU A 93 71.92 -8.64 19.61
C LEU A 93 72.96 -8.56 20.75
N PHE A 94 72.47 -8.31 21.96
CA PHE A 94 73.33 -8.05 23.12
C PHE A 94 73.09 -9.09 24.23
N ASN A 95 74.11 -9.73 24.70
CA ASN A 95 74.07 -10.64 25.83
C ASN A 95 74.24 -9.85 27.13
N LEU A 96 73.30 -9.07 27.47
CA LEU A 96 73.30 -8.26 28.69
C LEU A 96 73.05 -9.17 29.91
N PRO A 97 73.85 -9.00 31.02
CA PRO A 97 73.54 -9.77 32.24
C PRO A 97 72.16 -9.51 32.72
N PRO A 98 71.38 -10.52 33.20
CA PRO A 98 70.05 -10.33 33.67
C PRO A 98 70.03 -9.27 34.78
N SER A 99 69.24 -8.21 34.63
CA SER A 99 68.96 -7.20 35.68
C SER A 99 68.41 -7.94 36.90
N GLN A 100 69.12 -7.99 38.03
CA GLN A 100 68.52 -8.47 39.25
C GLN A 100 67.40 -7.48 39.65
N PRO A 101 66.18 -7.95 39.91
CA PRO A 101 65.15 -7.09 40.42
C PRO A 101 65.64 -6.45 41.73
N ALA A 102 65.59 -5.12 41.79
CA ALA A 102 65.96 -4.43 43.05
C ALA A 102 65.00 -4.90 44.16
N PRO A 103 65.55 -5.14 45.40
CA PRO A 103 64.73 -5.47 46.53
C PRO A 103 63.64 -4.38 46.69
N ALA A 104 62.43 -4.80 46.96
CA ALA A 104 61.23 -3.90 46.97
C ALA A 104 61.27 -2.77 48.05
N ASP A 105 62.27 -2.81 48.97
CA ASP A 105 62.42 -1.89 50.13
C ASP A 105 63.58 -0.89 50.01
N GLU A 106 64.38 -0.88 48.92
CA GLU A 106 65.42 0.12 48.78
C GLU A 106 64.87 1.32 48.00
N PRO A 107 65.13 2.57 48.54
CA PRO A 107 64.82 3.79 47.81
C PRO A 107 65.59 3.75 46.47
N ALA A 108 64.90 4.06 45.36
CA ALA A 108 65.48 4.14 44.04
C ALA A 108 66.74 4.97 44.09
N SER A 109 67.91 4.40 43.65
CA SER A 109 69.16 5.08 43.58
C SER A 109 69.01 6.34 42.71
N PRO A 110 69.53 7.51 43.20
CA PRO A 110 69.43 8.73 42.40
C PRO A 110 70.07 8.55 41.04
N MET A 111 69.43 9.08 39.99
CA MET A 111 70.02 9.07 38.64
C MET A 111 71.45 9.68 38.68
N PRO A 112 72.40 9.07 37.97
CA PRO A 112 73.73 9.69 37.85
C PRO A 112 73.61 11.06 37.15
N ALA A 113 74.31 12.05 37.66
CA ALA A 113 74.30 13.35 37.05
C ALA A 113 75.01 13.31 35.69
N LEU A 114 74.25 13.61 34.64
CA LEU A 114 74.71 13.60 33.24
C LEU A 114 74.34 14.95 32.61
N LEU A 115 75.30 15.55 31.95
CA LEU A 115 75.20 16.78 31.17
C LEU A 115 75.70 16.51 29.77
N ILE A 116 74.87 16.80 28.74
CA ILE A 116 75.26 16.62 27.33
C ILE A 116 74.82 17.88 26.59
N GLU A 117 75.83 18.62 26.10
CA GLU A 117 75.52 19.90 25.41
C GLU A 117 74.89 19.69 24.05
N ARG A 118 75.31 18.63 23.32
CA ARG A 118 74.72 18.29 22.02
C ARG A 118 74.72 16.79 21.74
N ILE A 119 73.53 16.27 21.32
CA ILE A 119 73.41 14.95 20.71
C ILE A 119 72.94 15.16 19.30
N ALA A 120 73.68 14.67 18.32
CA ALA A 120 73.26 14.73 16.93
C ALA A 120 73.26 13.31 16.30
N LEU A 121 72.12 12.99 15.70
CA LEU A 121 71.97 11.84 14.82
C LEU A 121 71.79 12.37 13.41
N ILE A 122 72.73 12.09 12.51
CA ILE A 122 72.85 12.67 11.18
C ILE A 122 72.66 11.58 10.14
N GLU A 123 71.68 11.78 9.22
CA GLU A 123 71.40 10.87 8.09
C GLU A 123 71.22 9.38 8.54
N ALA A 124 70.54 9.18 9.64
CA ALA A 124 70.24 7.82 10.10
C ALA A 124 69.19 7.17 9.24
N GLY A 125 69.30 5.87 9.07
CA GLY A 125 68.33 5.03 8.39
C GLY A 125 67.80 3.95 9.33
N VAL A 126 66.46 3.74 9.29
CA VAL A 126 65.76 2.70 10.04
C VAL A 126 64.96 1.86 9.08
N HIS A 127 65.33 0.59 8.93
CA HIS A 127 64.60 -0.40 8.26
C HIS A 127 63.93 -1.31 9.29
N PHE A 128 62.58 -1.39 9.23
CA PHE A 128 61.81 -2.21 10.16
C PHE A 128 60.87 -3.15 9.41
N LYS A 129 60.98 -4.45 9.74
CA LYS A 129 60.13 -5.47 9.19
C LYS A 129 59.34 -6.17 10.29
N ASP A 130 58.00 -6.02 10.23
CA ASP A 130 57.11 -6.69 11.17
C ASP A 130 56.46 -7.89 10.49
N LEU A 131 56.73 -9.08 11.05
CA LEU A 131 56.14 -10.34 10.59
C LEU A 131 54.94 -10.79 11.45
N GLN A 132 54.58 -10.04 12.48
CA GLN A 132 53.47 -10.36 13.37
C GLN A 132 52.10 -10.20 12.68
N PRO A 133 51.85 -9.14 11.87
CA PRO A 133 50.62 -9.04 11.09
C PRO A 133 50.53 -10.17 10.05
N GLN A 134 49.29 -10.58 9.69
CA GLN A 134 49.09 -11.59 8.64
C GLN A 134 49.73 -11.21 7.31
N THR A 135 49.74 -9.91 7.01
CA THR A 135 50.49 -9.35 5.89
C THR A 135 51.76 -8.69 6.46
N PRO A 136 52.96 -9.23 6.16
CA PRO A 136 54.20 -8.61 6.62
C PRO A 136 54.27 -7.12 6.30
N PHE A 137 54.65 -6.35 7.28
CA PHE A 137 54.77 -4.92 7.18
C PHE A 137 56.23 -4.53 7.13
N GLU A 138 56.59 -3.63 6.24
CA GLU A 138 57.98 -3.18 6.07
C GLU A 138 58.00 -1.69 5.83
N PHE A 139 58.76 -0.94 6.60
CA PHE A 139 59.00 0.45 6.37
C PHE A 139 60.45 0.82 6.51
N ASN A 140 60.80 1.85 5.80
CA ASN A 140 62.17 2.37 5.74
C ASN A 140 62.20 3.88 5.91
N TYR A 141 62.87 4.37 6.91
CA TYR A 141 63.21 5.80 7.05
C TYR A 141 64.66 5.94 6.67
N ASP A 142 64.89 6.60 5.50
CA ASP A 142 66.32 6.69 4.94
C ASP A 142 67.03 7.94 5.37
N SER A 143 66.34 8.94 5.91
CA SER A 143 66.93 10.19 6.36
C SER A 143 66.26 10.63 7.65
N LEU A 144 66.82 10.24 8.75
CA LEU A 144 66.40 10.65 10.07
C LEU A 144 67.51 11.51 10.67
N ASN A 145 67.16 12.74 11.07
CA ASN A 145 68.08 13.65 11.73
C ASN A 145 67.46 14.04 13.06
N LEU A 146 68.24 13.91 14.12
CA LEU A 146 67.87 14.29 15.48
C LEU A 146 68.93 15.21 16.04
N GLU A 147 68.56 16.34 16.55
CA GLU A 147 69.38 17.21 17.37
C GLU A 147 68.74 17.42 18.75
N LEU A 148 69.53 17.21 19.75
CA LEU A 148 69.15 17.44 21.14
C LEU A 148 70.25 18.27 21.81
N HIS A 149 69.87 19.45 22.32
CA HIS A 149 70.79 20.34 23.00
C HIS A 149 70.51 20.45 24.49
N ASN A 150 71.60 20.50 25.31
CA ASN A 150 71.52 20.72 26.74
C ASN A 150 70.76 19.64 27.52
N LEU A 151 70.91 18.36 27.13
CA LEU A 151 70.34 17.25 27.86
C LEU A 151 70.95 17.11 29.24
N SER A 152 70.16 17.16 30.29
CA SER A 152 70.64 17.01 31.67
C SER A 152 69.69 16.07 32.45
N THR A 153 70.26 15.32 33.37
CA THR A 153 69.54 14.55 34.38
C THR A 153 69.34 15.30 35.68
N LEU A 154 69.79 16.57 35.76
CA LEU A 154 69.49 17.43 36.88
C LEU A 154 68.05 17.80 36.93
N PRO A 155 67.51 18.03 38.16
CA PRO A 155 66.12 18.38 38.31
C PRO A 155 65.75 19.66 37.55
N ASP A 156 64.59 19.61 36.86
CA ASP A 156 63.96 20.72 36.10
C ASP A 156 64.81 21.31 34.96
N ASP A 157 65.91 20.70 34.55
CA ASP A 157 66.63 21.05 33.31
C ASP A 157 65.83 20.61 32.07
N ASN A 158 65.93 21.40 30.99
CA ASN A 158 65.27 21.13 29.74
C ASN A 158 66.27 21.07 28.59
N ALA A 159 66.19 20.08 27.77
CA ALA A 159 66.87 19.94 26.50
C ALA A 159 66.01 20.39 25.34
N ASP A 160 66.58 21.06 24.38
CA ASP A 160 65.91 21.43 23.11
C ASP A 160 66.04 20.26 22.14
N LEU A 161 64.93 19.78 21.64
CA LEU A 161 64.81 18.65 20.72
C LEU A 161 64.35 19.14 19.34
N THR A 162 65.11 18.70 18.31
CA THR A 162 64.69 18.79 16.91
C THR A 162 64.89 17.45 16.22
N LEU A 163 63.79 16.89 15.64
CA LEU A 163 63.85 15.66 14.86
C LEU A 163 63.18 15.87 13.53
N SER A 164 63.85 15.49 12.47
CA SER A 164 63.25 15.37 11.16
C SER A 164 63.50 14.00 10.57
N ALA A 165 62.43 13.40 10.00
CA ALA A 165 62.53 12.11 9.36
C ALA A 165 61.71 12.08 8.05
N ARG A 166 62.29 11.46 7.03
CA ARG A 166 61.61 11.27 5.75
C ARG A 166 61.35 9.78 5.56
N GLY A 167 60.08 9.45 5.40
CA GLY A 167 59.59 8.09 5.23
C GLY A 167 59.61 7.58 3.78
N PRO A 168 59.40 6.30 3.59
CA PRO A 168 59.63 5.57 2.32
C PRO A 168 58.73 5.99 1.16
N HIS A 169 57.67 6.69 1.41
CA HIS A 169 56.70 7.11 0.39
C HIS A 169 56.51 8.63 0.34
N GLY A 170 57.50 9.37 0.84
CA GLY A 170 57.51 10.83 0.81
C GLY A 170 56.94 11.51 2.05
N GLY A 171 56.44 10.76 3.03
CA GLY A 171 55.94 11.32 4.29
C GLY A 171 57.11 11.94 5.09
N GLU A 172 56.90 13.18 5.60
CA GLU A 172 57.87 13.91 6.39
C GLU A 172 57.33 14.09 7.82
N LEU A 173 58.17 13.77 8.80
CA LEU A 173 57.91 13.98 10.22
C LEU A 173 58.89 15.03 10.75
N ASP A 174 58.35 16.14 11.22
CA ASP A 174 59.08 17.17 11.93
C ASP A 174 58.61 17.22 13.38
N TRP A 175 59.58 17.21 14.31
CA TRP A 175 59.31 17.25 15.74
C TRP A 175 60.29 18.21 16.41
N THR A 176 59.74 19.26 16.98
CA THR A 176 60.53 20.25 17.71
C THR A 176 59.95 20.44 19.10
N GLY A 177 60.79 20.60 20.09
CA GLY A 177 60.31 20.72 21.47
C GLY A 177 61.36 20.73 22.52
N ASN A 178 60.91 20.57 23.74
CA ASN A 178 61.77 20.51 24.94
C ASN A 178 61.59 19.15 25.64
N LEU A 179 62.64 18.63 26.17
CA LEU A 179 62.70 17.38 26.93
C LEU A 179 63.39 17.59 28.28
N SER A 180 62.70 17.30 29.36
CA SER A 180 63.25 17.15 30.71
C SER A 180 63.27 15.68 31.10
N VAL A 181 64.36 15.21 31.65
CA VAL A 181 64.51 13.82 32.07
C VAL A 181 64.09 13.65 33.54
N ASN A 182 64.23 14.72 34.36
CA ASN A 182 63.94 14.64 35.79
C ASN A 182 63.13 15.87 36.29
N PRO A 183 61.83 15.74 36.45
CA PRO A 183 60.93 14.63 36.04
C PRO A 183 60.84 14.52 34.53
N LEU A 184 60.41 13.33 34.04
CA LEU A 184 60.23 13.13 32.61
C LEU A 184 59.03 13.96 32.10
N LYS A 185 59.38 15.03 31.38
CA LYS A 185 58.43 15.94 30.72
C LYS A 185 58.89 16.26 29.33
N SER A 186 57.97 16.46 28.43
CA SER A 186 58.26 16.95 27.08
C SER A 186 57.11 17.85 26.59
N SER A 187 57.45 18.90 25.90
CA SER A 187 56.50 19.76 25.23
C SER A 187 57.06 20.25 23.90
N GLY A 188 56.24 20.44 22.93
CA GLY A 188 56.72 20.91 21.64
C GLY A 188 55.64 20.82 20.57
N HIS A 189 56.11 20.87 19.34
CA HIS A 189 55.30 20.78 18.13
C HIS A 189 55.69 19.54 17.33
N LEU A 190 54.68 18.79 16.90
CA LEU A 190 54.82 17.63 16.03
C LEU A 190 54.02 17.85 14.75
N GLU A 191 54.69 17.69 13.61
CA GLU A 191 54.07 17.82 12.31
C GLU A 191 54.43 16.59 11.43
N LEU A 192 53.38 15.92 10.94
CA LEU A 192 53.46 14.88 9.93
C LEU A 192 52.83 15.41 8.64
N ARG A 193 53.63 15.48 7.59
CA ARG A 193 53.19 15.89 6.25
C ARG A 193 53.25 14.69 5.29
N ASP A 194 52.32 14.67 4.33
CA ASP A 194 52.22 13.67 3.24
C ASP A 194 52.33 12.19 3.68
N GLY A 195 51.90 11.89 4.90
CA GLY A 195 51.91 10.54 5.47
C GLY A 195 51.01 9.60 4.66
N LYS A 196 51.53 8.55 4.06
CA LYS A 196 50.76 7.58 3.28
C LYS A 196 50.13 6.54 4.20
N LEU A 197 48.81 6.52 4.27
CA LEU A 197 48.08 5.55 5.10
C LEU A 197 48.39 4.09 4.74
N LYS A 198 48.77 3.83 3.49
CA LYS A 198 49.21 2.50 3.05
C LYS A 198 50.39 1.96 3.88
N ALA A 199 51.22 2.83 4.41
CA ALA A 199 52.37 2.45 5.22
C ALA A 199 52.00 1.81 6.56
N ILE A 200 50.82 2.17 7.13
CA ILE A 200 50.34 1.64 8.42
C ILE A 200 49.13 0.72 8.25
N TRP A 201 48.61 0.60 7.03
CA TRP A 201 47.39 -0.15 6.76
C TRP A 201 47.47 -1.64 7.14
N PRO A 202 48.59 -2.36 7.01
CA PRO A 202 48.68 -3.75 7.40
C PRO A 202 48.25 -4.01 8.86
N TYR A 203 48.46 -3.06 9.77
CA TYR A 203 48.02 -3.16 11.16
C TYR A 203 46.49 -2.99 11.32
N VAL A 204 45.86 -2.23 10.44
CA VAL A 204 44.41 -1.99 10.46
C VAL A 204 43.68 -3.13 9.74
N ARG A 205 44.27 -3.68 8.68
CA ARG A 205 43.69 -4.73 7.85
C ARG A 205 43.38 -6.01 8.63
N ASP A 206 44.22 -6.35 9.61
CA ASP A 206 44.01 -7.54 10.45
C ASP A 206 42.83 -7.37 11.41
N LEU A 207 42.40 -6.12 11.69
CA LEU A 207 41.26 -5.80 12.53
C LEU A 207 39.96 -5.65 11.72
N VAL A 208 40.09 -5.20 10.45
CA VAL A 208 38.95 -4.90 9.60
C VAL A 208 39.25 -5.38 8.17
N PRO A 209 38.45 -6.27 7.59
CA PRO A 209 38.67 -6.83 6.26
C PRO A 209 38.28 -5.81 5.16
N ILE A 210 39.07 -4.73 5.08
CA ILE A 210 38.88 -3.63 4.12
C ILE A 210 40.24 -3.36 3.46
N ASP A 211 40.23 -3.14 2.14
CA ASP A 211 41.44 -2.79 1.40
C ASP A 211 41.52 -1.28 1.19
N LEU A 212 42.64 -0.70 1.61
CA LEU A 212 43.00 0.69 1.39
C LEU A 212 43.66 0.87 0.02
N GLN A 213 43.06 1.65 -0.84
CA GLN A 213 43.60 1.98 -2.16
C GLN A 213 44.44 3.24 -2.13
N ASN A 214 44.00 4.25 -1.42
CA ASN A 214 44.73 5.52 -1.27
C ASN A 214 44.33 6.20 0.05
N GLY A 215 45.16 7.15 0.49
CA GLY A 215 44.92 7.99 1.66
C GLY A 215 46.21 8.71 2.06
N VAL A 216 46.13 10.02 2.18
CA VAL A 216 47.21 10.91 2.58
C VAL A 216 46.81 11.59 3.87
N LEU A 217 47.66 11.48 4.89
CA LEU A 217 47.43 11.99 6.23
C LEU A 217 48.41 13.10 6.55
N GLU A 218 47.92 14.24 7.02
CA GLU A 218 48.69 15.32 7.63
C GLU A 218 48.23 15.49 9.08
N ILE A 219 49.19 15.62 10.01
CA ILE A 219 48.89 15.87 11.42
C ILE A 219 49.83 17.00 11.89
N SER A 220 49.28 17.95 12.60
CA SER A 220 50.04 18.98 13.28
C SER A 220 49.43 19.20 14.67
N THR A 221 50.30 19.25 15.70
CA THR A 221 49.82 19.44 17.08
C THR A 221 50.90 19.99 17.97
N ASP A 222 50.54 20.84 18.89
CA ASP A 222 51.34 21.16 20.06
C ASP A 222 51.03 20.13 21.16
N TYR A 223 52.04 19.58 21.78
CA TYR A 223 51.87 18.57 22.80
C TYR A 223 52.55 18.94 24.12
N GLN A 224 51.98 18.47 25.20
CA GLN A 224 52.54 18.52 26.54
C GLN A 224 52.44 17.13 27.17
N LEU A 225 53.55 16.52 27.45
CA LEU A 225 53.68 15.19 28.04
C LEU A 225 54.38 15.30 29.40
N ALA A 226 53.80 14.67 30.40
CA ALA A 226 54.41 14.49 31.71
C ALA A 226 54.16 13.09 32.24
N LEU A 227 55.22 12.42 32.69
CA LEU A 227 55.19 11.13 33.32
C LEU A 227 55.42 11.26 34.82
N GLY A 228 54.28 11.24 35.58
CA GLY A 228 54.28 11.18 37.05
C GLY A 228 53.79 9.82 37.54
N GLU A 229 52.91 9.82 38.54
CA GLU A 229 52.22 8.60 38.98
C GLU A 229 51.28 8.08 37.86
N THR A 230 50.80 8.97 36.99
CA THR A 230 50.01 8.68 35.80
C THR A 230 50.56 9.47 34.62
N LEU A 231 50.39 8.90 33.40
CA LEU A 231 50.76 9.58 32.16
C LEU A 231 49.76 10.72 31.91
N GLN A 232 50.28 11.94 31.80
CA GLN A 232 49.54 13.14 31.43
C GLN A 232 49.97 13.53 30.01
N LEU A 233 49.01 13.54 29.07
CA LEU A 233 49.19 13.98 27.69
C LEU A 233 48.11 14.96 27.33
N ASN A 234 48.50 16.17 26.98
CA ASN A 234 47.65 17.20 26.42
C ASN A 234 48.14 17.48 24.99
N LEU A 235 47.20 17.44 24.05
CA LEU A 235 47.40 17.93 22.68
C LEU A 235 46.61 19.21 22.51
N GLU A 236 47.24 20.22 21.97
CA GLU A 236 46.62 21.52 21.69
C GLU A 236 46.76 21.85 20.21
N GLN A 237 45.86 22.64 19.68
CA GLN A 237 45.81 23.01 18.25
C GLN A 237 45.93 21.83 17.29
N LEU A 238 45.53 20.64 17.72
CA LEU A 238 45.57 19.44 16.88
C LEU A 238 44.81 19.69 15.60
N SER A 239 45.53 19.56 14.49
CA SER A 239 44.98 19.57 13.13
C SER A 239 45.26 18.22 12.49
N VAL A 240 44.22 17.61 11.96
CA VAL A 240 44.31 16.37 11.18
C VAL A 240 43.67 16.61 9.84
N LYS A 241 44.42 16.37 8.78
CA LYS A 241 43.93 16.46 7.41
C LYS A 241 44.10 15.11 6.71
N LEU A 242 43.04 14.62 6.12
CA LEU A 242 43.00 13.38 5.39
C LEU A 242 42.50 13.65 3.98
N ASP A 243 43.33 13.41 2.99
CA ASP A 243 43.06 13.63 1.58
C ASP A 243 43.01 12.31 0.82
N SER A 244 42.08 12.25 -0.17
CA SER A 244 41.99 11.18 -1.16
C SER A 244 41.89 9.77 -0.56
N LEU A 245 41.09 9.61 0.51
CA LEU A 245 40.88 8.28 1.09
C LEU A 245 40.00 7.45 0.16
N ALA A 246 40.48 6.27 -0.22
CA ALA A 246 39.74 5.31 -1.03
C ALA A 246 39.80 3.91 -0.42
N LEU A 247 38.62 3.38 -0.06
CA LEU A 247 38.47 2.06 0.57
C LEU A 247 37.65 1.15 -0.35
N GLN A 248 38.04 -0.12 -0.38
CA GLN A 248 37.35 -1.17 -1.13
C GLN A 248 37.13 -2.39 -0.23
N THR A 249 36.11 -3.18 -0.59
CA THR A 249 35.93 -4.51 -0.02
C THR A 249 36.98 -5.48 -0.56
N PRO A 250 37.21 -6.65 0.09
CA PRO A 250 38.20 -7.64 -0.39
C PRO A 250 37.90 -8.16 -1.81
N ASP A 251 36.64 -8.10 -2.25
CA ASP A 251 36.18 -8.42 -3.61
C ASP A 251 36.26 -7.23 -4.58
N GLN A 252 37.04 -6.18 -4.23
CA GLN A 252 37.35 -4.99 -5.04
C GLN A 252 36.17 -4.11 -5.38
N ARG A 253 35.04 -4.21 -4.66
CA ARG A 253 33.92 -3.26 -4.80
C ARG A 253 34.25 -1.96 -4.06
N PRO A 254 33.94 -0.78 -4.63
CA PRO A 254 34.12 0.47 -3.92
C PRO A 254 33.23 0.49 -2.66
N LEU A 255 33.82 0.88 -1.54
CA LEU A 255 33.17 0.97 -0.25
C LEU A 255 32.98 2.43 0.17
N LEU A 256 34.07 3.21 0.05
CA LEU A 256 34.08 4.61 0.43
C LEU A 256 35.17 5.34 -0.35
N ASN A 257 34.83 6.49 -0.91
CA ASN A 257 35.78 7.48 -1.46
C ASN A 257 35.51 8.80 -0.75
N LEU A 258 36.59 9.41 -0.21
CA LEU A 258 36.51 10.70 0.46
C LEU A 258 37.59 11.61 -0.12
N ALA A 259 37.19 12.74 -0.67
CA ALA A 259 38.16 13.69 -1.22
C ALA A 259 38.97 14.41 -0.14
N GLY A 260 38.29 14.82 0.94
CA GLY A 260 38.98 15.50 2.02
C GLY A 260 38.20 15.51 3.35
N LEU A 261 38.95 15.35 4.44
CA LEU A 261 38.53 15.58 5.82
C LEU A 261 39.56 16.43 6.53
N ALA A 262 39.14 17.52 7.13
CA ALA A 262 39.99 18.36 7.96
C ALA A 262 39.36 18.55 9.35
N ILE A 263 40.13 18.25 10.37
CA ILE A 263 39.81 18.54 11.78
C ILE A 263 40.80 19.59 12.25
N SER A 264 40.34 20.65 12.86
CA SER A 264 41.20 21.74 13.33
C SER A 264 40.70 22.34 14.64
N GLU A 265 41.56 23.16 15.27
CA GLU A 265 41.25 23.77 16.56
C GLU A 265 40.88 22.71 17.62
N THR A 266 41.56 21.57 17.59
CA THR A 266 41.26 20.43 18.45
C THR A 266 42.18 20.37 19.63
N SER A 267 41.64 20.03 20.78
CA SER A 267 42.42 19.72 21.98
C SER A 267 42.07 18.35 22.53
N VAL A 268 43.06 17.63 23.02
CA VAL A 268 42.93 16.30 23.65
C VAL A 268 43.55 16.35 25.02
N ASP A 269 42.80 16.04 26.06
CA ASP A 269 43.28 15.93 27.45
C ASP A 269 43.08 14.47 27.91
N LEU A 270 44.20 13.74 28.01
CA LEU A 270 44.18 12.32 28.37
C LEU A 270 43.72 12.12 29.82
N ALA A 271 44.16 13.02 30.73
CA ALA A 271 43.80 12.91 32.15
C ALA A 271 42.33 13.14 32.42
N LYS A 272 41.71 14.05 31.65
CA LYS A 272 40.30 14.28 31.70
C LYS A 272 39.47 13.33 30.83
N GLN A 273 40.09 12.59 29.95
CA GLN A 273 39.49 11.79 28.92
C GLN A 273 38.51 12.63 28.04
N GLN A 274 39.05 13.79 27.58
CA GLN A 274 38.25 14.78 26.86
C GLN A 274 38.92 15.10 25.50
N VAL A 275 38.10 15.17 24.45
CA VAL A 275 38.46 15.63 23.11
C VAL A 275 37.52 16.77 22.74
N ILE A 276 38.07 17.95 22.46
CA ILE A 276 37.30 19.11 21.99
C ILE A 276 37.73 19.39 20.56
N ILE A 277 36.84 19.18 19.62
CA ILE A 277 37.01 19.47 18.20
C ILE A 277 36.39 20.81 17.88
N GLY A 278 37.19 21.83 17.54
CA GLY A 278 36.67 23.13 17.17
C GLY A 278 35.95 23.12 15.85
N GLN A 279 36.64 22.58 14.83
CA GLN A 279 36.07 22.51 13.48
C GLN A 279 36.32 21.14 12.85
N LEU A 280 35.27 20.60 12.24
CA LEU A 280 35.35 19.45 11.35
C LEU A 280 34.83 19.84 9.97
N ARG A 281 35.60 19.70 8.95
CA ARG A 281 35.26 19.97 7.56
C ARG A 281 35.49 18.73 6.72
N SER A 282 34.45 18.29 6.03
CA SER A 282 34.60 17.13 5.15
C SER A 282 33.83 17.35 3.87
N GLN A 283 34.37 16.87 2.76
CA GLN A 283 33.79 17.11 1.44
C GLN A 283 33.94 15.92 0.52
N GLN A 284 32.92 15.79 -0.35
CA GLN A 284 32.90 14.82 -1.46
C GLN A 284 33.17 13.37 -0.96
N LEU A 285 32.36 12.95 0.02
CA LEU A 285 32.25 11.54 0.35
C LEU A 285 31.33 10.84 -0.65
N GLU A 286 31.77 9.74 -1.20
CA GLU A 286 30.95 8.80 -1.94
C GLU A 286 31.04 7.41 -1.29
N THR A 287 29.90 6.85 -0.94
CA THR A 287 29.87 5.56 -0.23
C THR A 287 28.72 4.68 -0.73
N TRP A 288 28.94 3.39 -0.68
CA TRP A 288 28.00 2.35 -1.09
C TRP A 288 27.63 1.50 0.10
N ALA A 289 26.33 1.28 0.29
CA ALA A 289 25.80 0.42 1.33
C ALA A 289 24.64 -0.43 0.77
N ALA A 290 24.58 -1.68 1.16
CA ALA A 290 23.52 -2.57 0.77
C ALA A 290 22.85 -3.22 1.99
N ARG A 291 21.54 -3.23 2.01
CA ARG A 291 20.75 -4.07 2.90
C ARG A 291 20.53 -5.42 2.23
N GLU A 292 21.07 -6.47 2.83
CA GLU A 292 20.99 -7.81 2.28
C GLU A 292 19.62 -8.47 2.53
N LYS A 293 19.39 -9.63 1.92
CA LYS A 293 18.12 -10.38 2.04
C LYS A 293 17.77 -10.78 3.47
N ASP A 294 18.77 -10.95 4.33
CA ASP A 294 18.59 -11.24 5.76
C ASP A 294 18.29 -10.00 6.61
N GLY A 295 18.22 -8.83 5.98
CA GLY A 295 17.89 -7.56 6.61
C GLY A 295 19.08 -6.83 7.26
N GLN A 296 20.28 -7.42 7.25
CA GLN A 296 21.49 -6.80 7.78
C GLN A 296 22.15 -5.90 6.72
N LEU A 297 22.84 -4.85 7.18
CA LEU A 297 23.66 -4.03 6.29
C LEU A 297 24.99 -4.76 6.00
N ASP A 298 25.47 -4.68 4.76
CA ASP A 298 26.74 -5.24 4.33
C ASP A 298 27.92 -4.67 5.15
N TRP A 299 27.85 -3.38 5.53
CA TRP A 299 28.80 -2.76 6.46
C TRP A 299 28.84 -3.44 7.83
N GLN A 300 27.69 -3.84 8.38
CA GLN A 300 27.64 -4.57 9.65
C GLN A 300 28.32 -5.92 9.56
N LYS A 301 28.19 -6.61 8.43
CA LYS A 301 28.85 -7.89 8.18
C LYS A 301 30.36 -7.75 8.02
N LEU A 302 30.80 -6.68 7.35
CA LEU A 302 32.23 -6.38 7.19
C LEU A 302 32.91 -6.02 8.53
N LEU A 303 32.19 -5.33 9.42
CA LEU A 303 32.72 -4.89 10.72
C LEU A 303 32.42 -5.88 11.86
N ALA A 304 31.65 -6.92 11.64
CA ALA A 304 31.42 -7.96 12.62
C ALA A 304 32.75 -8.72 12.85
N THR A 305 33.36 -8.54 14.02
CA THR A 305 34.54 -9.31 14.44
C THR A 305 34.19 -10.79 14.33
N PRO A 306 35.02 -11.64 13.67
CA PRO A 306 34.78 -13.07 13.68
C PRO A 306 34.78 -13.51 15.14
N ALA A 307 33.66 -14.03 15.63
CA ALA A 307 33.64 -14.69 16.91
C ALA A 307 34.75 -15.76 16.87
N VAL A 308 35.72 -15.64 17.77
CA VAL A 308 36.74 -16.66 17.96
C VAL A 308 35.95 -17.93 18.29
N THR A 309 35.76 -18.78 17.31
CA THR A 309 35.24 -20.13 17.50
C THR A 309 36.31 -20.88 18.27
N ALA A 310 36.14 -20.95 19.58
CA ALA A 310 36.84 -21.96 20.36
C ALA A 310 36.55 -23.31 19.73
N GLN A 311 37.56 -23.90 19.10
CA GLN A 311 37.50 -25.27 18.58
C GLN A 311 37.13 -26.18 19.76
N PRO A 312 36.10 -27.01 19.65
CA PRO A 312 35.97 -28.14 20.56
C PRO A 312 36.78 -29.29 19.94
N ASP A 313 37.95 -29.56 20.52
CA ASP A 313 38.61 -30.81 20.29
C ASP A 313 37.81 -31.96 20.87
N THR A 314 37.78 -33.05 20.11
CA THR A 314 37.51 -34.45 20.37
C THR A 314 36.08 -34.94 20.19
N PRO A 315 35.91 -35.98 19.36
CA PRO A 315 34.63 -36.64 19.13
C PRO A 315 34.42 -37.75 20.18
N ALA A 316 33.28 -37.75 20.83
CA ALA A 316 32.75 -38.89 21.59
C ALA A 316 31.72 -39.68 20.77
N PRO A 317 31.66 -41.01 20.91
CA PRO A 317 30.92 -41.85 19.99
C PRO A 317 29.41 -41.92 20.28
N ALA A 318 28.71 -42.15 19.18
CA ALA A 318 27.26 -42.39 19.18
C ALA A 318 26.89 -43.66 19.97
N ASN A 319 25.84 -43.60 20.76
CA ASN A 319 24.69 -44.50 20.70
C ASN A 319 23.76 -44.36 21.89
N ALA A 320 22.51 -44.43 21.54
CA ALA A 320 21.36 -45.04 22.23
C ALA A 320 20.29 -44.10 22.84
N GLU A 321 19.26 -43.99 22.10
CA GLU A 321 17.88 -44.42 22.43
C GLU A 321 17.08 -43.70 23.55
N ALA A 322 15.92 -43.36 23.09
CA ALA A 322 14.81 -42.67 23.71
C ALA A 322 14.30 -43.29 25.05
N ALA A 323 13.88 -42.43 25.97
CA ALA A 323 12.68 -42.65 26.77
C ALA A 323 12.17 -41.35 27.43
N ALA A 324 10.88 -41.23 27.43
CA ALA A 324 10.06 -40.10 27.83
C ALA A 324 9.87 -39.93 29.36
N PRO A 325 9.21 -38.86 29.81
CA PRO A 325 9.32 -38.29 31.16
C PRO A 325 8.25 -38.77 32.13
N VAL A 326 8.51 -38.71 33.41
CA VAL A 326 7.47 -38.65 34.48
C VAL A 326 7.99 -37.86 35.71
N PRO A 327 7.12 -37.28 36.57
CA PRO A 327 7.26 -35.97 37.19
C PRO A 327 7.59 -35.92 38.69
N ALA A 328 7.88 -34.69 39.11
CA ALA A 328 7.83 -34.05 40.42
C ALA A 328 7.59 -34.86 41.73
N ALA A 329 8.40 -34.55 42.73
CA ALA A 329 7.92 -34.29 44.10
C ALA A 329 9.00 -33.65 44.99
N GLU A 330 8.59 -32.64 45.65
CA GLU A 330 8.90 -31.91 46.90
C GLU A 330 10.06 -32.33 47.81
N ALA A 331 10.57 -31.26 48.40
CA ALA A 331 11.56 -31.09 49.47
C ALA A 331 11.26 -31.87 50.76
N PRO A 332 12.13 -31.93 51.81
CA PRO A 332 12.67 -30.77 52.56
C PRO A 332 14.08 -30.89 53.21
N ALA A 333 14.57 -29.70 53.52
CA ALA A 333 15.42 -29.16 54.63
C ALA A 333 16.37 -30.02 55.48
N THR A 334 17.65 -29.54 55.54
CA THR A 334 18.57 -29.29 56.66
C THR A 334 18.98 -30.42 57.63
N PRO A 335 20.09 -30.29 58.41
CA PRO A 335 21.35 -29.52 58.34
C PRO A 335 22.63 -30.33 58.79
N VAL A 336 23.75 -29.58 58.82
CA VAL A 336 24.90 -29.71 59.84
C VAL A 336 26.22 -30.27 59.40
N THR A 337 27.19 -29.40 59.45
CA THR A 337 28.55 -29.29 59.99
C THR A 337 29.73 -30.11 59.46
N GLU A 338 30.83 -29.31 59.29
CA GLU A 338 32.23 -29.54 59.58
C GLU A 338 32.99 -30.54 58.67
N ASP A 339 34.18 -30.34 58.22
CA ASP A 339 35.32 -29.45 58.51
C ASP A 339 36.49 -29.75 57.52
N VAL A 340 37.31 -28.71 57.22
CA VAL A 340 38.72 -28.75 56.87
C VAL A 340 39.21 -29.46 55.58
N ALA A 341 39.66 -28.68 54.62
CA ALA A 341 41.05 -28.62 54.13
C ALA A 341 41.22 -27.59 53.00
N ALA A 342 42.12 -26.64 53.26
CA ALA A 342 42.55 -25.62 52.35
C ALA A 342 43.29 -26.15 51.13
N THR A 343 42.86 -25.77 49.95
CA THR A 343 43.75 -25.70 48.74
C THR A 343 43.50 -24.38 48.05
N ALA A 344 44.59 -23.62 47.91
CA ALA A 344 44.62 -22.26 47.36
C ALA A 344 44.04 -22.23 45.97
N GLN A 345 42.98 -21.42 45.79
CA GLN A 345 42.52 -20.91 44.50
C GLN A 345 43.33 -19.69 44.14
N PRO A 346 43.70 -19.49 42.87
CA PRO A 346 44.32 -18.24 42.43
C PRO A 346 43.33 -17.10 42.64
N GLU A 347 43.83 -16.03 43.21
CA GLU A 347 43.16 -14.77 43.46
C GLU A 347 42.57 -14.24 42.15
N THR A 348 41.25 -14.27 42.04
CA THR A 348 40.51 -13.55 41.00
C THR A 348 40.81 -12.07 41.16
N ALA A 349 41.48 -11.50 40.16
CA ALA A 349 41.69 -10.09 40.05
C ALA A 349 40.38 -9.34 40.29
N ALA A 350 40.38 -8.38 41.18
CA ALA A 350 39.27 -7.47 41.45
C ALA A 350 38.75 -6.87 40.12
N PRO A 351 37.42 -6.72 39.95
CA PRO A 351 36.93 -6.08 38.74
C PRO A 351 37.52 -4.66 38.67
N ALA A 352 38.15 -4.36 37.55
CA ALA A 352 38.67 -3.05 37.26
C ALA A 352 37.54 -2.01 37.46
N ALA A 353 37.82 -0.95 38.22
CA ALA A 353 36.89 0.12 38.42
C ALA A 353 36.41 0.63 37.05
N PRO A 354 35.12 0.95 36.88
CA PRO A 354 34.55 1.40 35.61
C PRO A 354 35.35 2.62 35.14
N SER A 355 36.05 2.46 34.01
CA SER A 355 36.79 3.57 33.38
C SER A 355 35.82 4.70 33.04
N LYS A 356 36.14 5.94 33.40
CA LYS A 356 35.36 7.12 33.03
C LYS A 356 35.22 7.16 31.50
N PRO A 357 33.98 7.34 30.95
CA PRO A 357 33.83 7.41 29.49
C PRO A 357 34.48 8.68 28.92
N TRP A 358 35.00 8.59 27.69
CA TRP A 358 35.58 9.73 26.98
C TRP A 358 34.47 10.74 26.62
N GLN A 359 34.74 12.02 26.91
CA GLN A 359 33.91 13.13 26.46
C GLN A 359 34.40 13.65 25.11
N ILE A 360 33.54 13.66 24.12
CA ILE A 360 33.81 14.23 22.80
C ILE A 360 32.92 15.44 22.60
N ILE A 361 33.53 16.61 22.43
CA ILE A 361 32.85 17.86 22.14
C ILE A 361 33.18 18.27 20.73
N LEU A 362 32.15 18.48 19.87
CA LEU A 362 32.30 18.94 18.49
C LEU A 362 31.54 20.25 18.34
N LYS A 363 32.27 21.36 18.19
CA LYS A 363 31.67 22.72 18.16
C LYS A 363 30.98 22.99 16.85
N ASP A 364 31.64 22.71 15.71
CA ASP A 364 31.11 22.95 14.37
C ASP A 364 31.62 21.90 13.39
N ALA A 365 30.69 21.09 12.84
CA ALA A 365 31.01 20.16 11.78
C ALA A 365 30.23 20.52 10.51
N GLN A 366 30.91 20.46 9.37
CA GLN A 366 30.33 20.71 8.06
C GLN A 366 30.74 19.60 7.10
N LEU A 367 29.76 18.84 6.66
CA LEU A 367 29.88 17.81 5.62
C LEU A 367 29.27 18.36 4.34
N ARG A 368 30.00 18.28 3.22
CA ARG A 368 29.58 18.88 1.94
C ARG A 368 29.72 17.91 0.79
N ASP A 369 28.69 17.92 -0.07
CA ASP A 369 28.65 17.13 -1.32
C ASP A 369 28.84 15.62 -1.10
N TYR A 370 28.18 15.07 -0.07
CA TYR A 370 28.20 13.64 0.18
C TYR A 370 27.22 12.91 -0.75
N ARG A 371 27.60 11.73 -1.22
CA ARG A 371 26.79 10.84 -2.04
C ARG A 371 26.75 9.47 -1.39
N VAL A 372 25.54 8.99 -1.20
CA VAL A 372 25.30 7.68 -0.60
C VAL A 372 24.45 6.84 -1.54
N HIS A 373 25.03 5.75 -2.04
CA HIS A 373 24.36 4.78 -2.87
C HIS A 373 23.86 3.65 -1.99
N LEU A 374 22.53 3.57 -1.83
CA LEU A 374 21.88 2.56 -1.02
C LEU A 374 21.21 1.52 -1.91
N ALA A 375 21.49 0.25 -1.69
CA ALA A 375 20.77 -0.85 -2.31
C ALA A 375 19.98 -1.64 -1.25
N ASP A 376 18.67 -1.70 -1.37
CA ASP A 376 17.84 -2.61 -0.56
C ASP A 376 17.56 -3.87 -1.38
N ARG A 377 18.15 -4.99 -1.01
CA ARG A 377 18.04 -6.31 -1.65
C ARG A 377 17.00 -7.21 -0.97
N GLN A 378 16.37 -6.74 0.09
CA GLN A 378 15.34 -7.51 0.81
C GLN A 378 14.07 -7.71 -0.04
N PRO A 379 13.55 -6.71 -0.79
CA PRO A 379 12.45 -6.93 -1.71
C PRO A 379 12.86 -7.87 -2.86
N ALA A 380 11.89 -8.56 -3.48
CA ALA A 380 12.12 -9.45 -4.62
C ALA A 380 12.84 -8.75 -5.78
N LYS A 381 12.59 -7.46 -5.98
CA LYS A 381 13.34 -6.57 -6.87
C LYS A 381 14.11 -5.58 -6.01
N ALA A 382 15.43 -5.56 -6.15
CA ALA A 382 16.28 -4.63 -5.41
C ALA A 382 15.87 -3.17 -5.68
N VAL A 383 15.91 -2.36 -4.63
CA VAL A 383 15.67 -0.91 -4.68
C VAL A 383 17.00 -0.20 -4.58
N GLU A 384 17.33 0.59 -5.58
CA GLU A 384 18.52 1.44 -5.58
C GLU A 384 18.09 2.89 -5.30
N LEU A 385 18.74 3.51 -4.33
CA LEU A 385 18.48 4.87 -3.89
C LEU A 385 19.78 5.64 -3.87
N ASP A 386 19.83 6.74 -4.61
CA ASP A 386 20.92 7.69 -4.60
C ASP A 386 20.54 8.89 -3.73
N LEU A 387 21.26 9.07 -2.63
CA LEU A 387 21.18 10.24 -1.76
C LEU A 387 22.36 11.17 -2.08
N GLY A 388 22.05 12.41 -2.39
CA GLY A 388 23.10 13.41 -2.66
C GLY A 388 22.72 14.41 -3.74
N PRO A 389 23.46 15.55 -3.81
CA PRO A 389 24.49 15.95 -2.84
C PRO A 389 23.89 16.14 -1.43
N LEU A 390 24.52 15.56 -0.42
CA LEU A 390 24.12 15.70 0.98
C LEU A 390 25.05 16.69 1.67
N ASN A 391 24.47 17.70 2.28
CA ASN A 391 25.16 18.67 3.12
C ASN A 391 24.60 18.58 4.53
N LEU A 392 25.50 18.47 5.52
CA LEU A 392 25.13 18.41 6.93
C LEU A 392 25.94 19.40 7.72
N ASP A 393 25.28 20.26 8.45
CA ASP A 393 25.87 21.10 9.50
C ASP A 393 25.45 20.53 10.86
N LEU A 394 26.42 20.40 11.77
CA LEU A 394 26.22 19.95 13.12
C LEU A 394 26.92 20.92 14.07
N GLN A 395 26.23 21.42 15.09
CA GLN A 395 26.78 22.41 16.00
C GLN A 395 26.52 22.05 17.46
N ASN A 396 27.52 22.29 18.31
CA ASN A 396 27.45 22.15 19.75
C ASN A 396 27.15 20.72 20.23
N PHE A 397 27.72 19.71 19.57
CA PHE A 397 27.63 18.34 19.99
C PHE A 397 28.52 18.05 21.20
N ASP A 398 27.99 17.37 22.20
CA ASP A 398 28.70 16.85 23.37
C ASP A 398 28.22 15.44 23.68
N SER A 399 29.11 14.46 23.63
CA SER A 399 28.78 13.04 23.80
C SER A 399 28.25 12.68 25.19
N LEU A 400 28.56 13.45 26.22
CA LEU A 400 28.17 13.21 27.61
C LEU A 400 27.14 14.20 28.12
N ALA A 401 26.96 15.35 27.46
CA ALA A 401 26.01 16.34 27.90
C ALA A 401 24.56 15.92 27.58
N GLN A 402 23.66 16.25 28.48
CA GLN A 402 22.21 16.13 28.25
C GLN A 402 21.64 17.32 27.46
N ALA A 403 22.49 18.21 26.98
CA ALA A 403 22.07 19.36 26.18
C ALA A 403 21.86 18.96 24.71
N PRO A 404 20.86 19.53 24.03
CA PRO A 404 20.66 19.27 22.61
C PRO A 404 21.71 19.96 21.75
N PHE A 405 22.16 19.31 20.71
CA PHE A 405 22.93 19.89 19.61
C PHE A 405 22.06 20.15 18.39
N THR A 406 22.51 21.00 17.49
CA THR A 406 21.72 21.41 16.31
C THR A 406 22.22 20.69 15.06
N ILE A 407 21.29 20.18 14.25
CA ILE A 407 21.59 19.66 12.92
C ILE A 407 20.87 20.46 11.84
N LYS A 408 21.49 20.58 10.67
CA LYS A 408 20.88 21.06 9.44
C LYS A 408 21.34 20.19 8.28
N LEU A 409 20.41 19.44 7.74
CA LEU A 409 20.60 18.53 6.63
C LEU A 409 19.92 19.08 5.37
N ASP A 410 20.62 19.03 4.25
CA ASP A 410 20.07 19.27 2.91
C ASP A 410 20.57 18.16 1.99
N THR A 411 19.70 17.39 1.37
CA THR A 411 20.09 16.28 0.49
C THR A 411 19.13 16.08 -0.67
N GLY A 412 19.68 15.64 -1.80
CA GLY A 412 18.91 15.10 -2.90
C GLY A 412 18.49 13.65 -2.63
N LEU A 413 17.41 13.22 -3.26
CA LEU A 413 16.97 11.82 -3.35
C LEU A 413 16.63 11.49 -4.80
N GLY A 414 17.41 10.60 -5.41
CA GLY A 414 17.30 10.30 -6.83
C GLY A 414 17.55 11.52 -7.71
N LYS A 415 16.83 11.63 -8.86
CA LYS A 415 17.12 12.69 -9.86
C LYS A 415 16.60 14.08 -9.50
N LYS A 416 15.48 14.19 -8.77
CA LYS A 416 14.76 15.45 -8.55
C LYS A 416 14.26 15.65 -7.12
N GLY A 417 14.28 14.61 -6.33
CA GLY A 417 13.83 14.64 -4.94
C GLY A 417 14.78 15.49 -4.10
N LYS A 418 14.21 16.24 -3.16
CA LYS A 418 14.97 17.03 -2.20
C LYS A 418 14.40 16.84 -0.80
N ILE A 419 15.28 16.69 0.18
CA ILE A 419 14.95 16.55 1.60
C ILE A 419 15.79 17.56 2.37
N THR A 420 15.15 18.35 3.22
CA THR A 420 15.82 19.19 4.20
C THR A 420 15.31 18.85 5.59
N ALA A 421 16.21 18.82 6.57
CA ALA A 421 15.85 18.61 7.97
C ALA A 421 16.69 19.52 8.84
N ALA A 422 16.09 20.23 9.79
CA ALA A 422 16.81 21.11 10.70
C ALA A 422 16.16 21.14 12.07
N GLY A 423 16.99 21.18 13.11
CA GLY A 423 16.51 21.32 14.48
C GLY A 423 17.41 20.70 15.53
N PRO A 424 17.03 20.78 16.78
CA PRO A 424 17.77 20.20 17.91
C PRO A 424 17.59 18.68 17.99
N VAL A 425 18.70 18.01 18.36
CA VAL A 425 18.78 16.57 18.63
C VAL A 425 19.52 16.39 19.97
N GLN A 426 19.08 15.47 20.78
CA GLN A 426 19.70 15.10 22.05
C GLN A 426 19.96 13.60 22.07
N LEU A 427 21.16 13.19 22.54
CA LEU A 427 21.55 11.77 22.58
C LEU A 427 21.06 11.05 23.84
N SER A 428 21.07 11.73 24.98
CA SER A 428 20.73 11.14 26.26
C SER A 428 19.85 12.07 27.11
N PRO A 429 18.55 11.72 27.38
CA PRO A 429 17.82 10.66 26.68
C PRO A 429 17.61 10.98 25.20
N PRO A 430 17.54 9.95 24.30
CA PRO A 430 17.39 10.19 22.87
C PRO A 430 16.10 10.94 22.53
N SER A 431 16.26 12.14 21.97
CA SER A 431 15.13 12.96 21.54
C SER A 431 15.54 13.87 20.37
N ALA A 432 14.55 14.31 19.58
CA ALA A 432 14.79 15.21 18.45
C ALA A 432 13.52 16.00 18.10
N THR A 433 13.69 17.26 17.73
CA THR A 433 12.62 18.08 17.17
C THR A 433 13.09 18.67 15.85
N LEU A 434 12.67 18.09 14.74
CA LEU A 434 13.15 18.45 13.41
C LEU A 434 12.05 19.06 12.55
N GLN A 435 12.36 20.13 11.85
CA GLN A 435 11.59 20.64 10.72
C GLN A 435 12.07 19.92 9.48
N VAL A 436 11.21 19.10 8.89
CA VAL A 436 11.52 18.27 7.71
C VAL A 436 10.69 18.77 6.53
N THR A 437 11.37 19.15 5.45
CA THR A 437 10.70 19.51 4.20
C THR A 437 11.15 18.55 3.11
N THR A 438 10.18 18.00 2.38
CA THR A 438 10.45 17.17 1.21
C THR A 438 9.83 17.81 -0.03
N SER A 439 10.46 17.66 -1.16
CA SER A 439 9.91 18.11 -2.45
C SER A 439 10.31 17.16 -3.58
N ASN A 440 9.38 16.94 -4.50
CA ASN A 440 9.57 16.10 -5.68
C ASN A 440 10.13 14.69 -5.41
N ILE A 441 9.75 14.09 -4.28
CA ILE A 441 10.13 12.69 -3.98
C ILE A 441 9.33 11.77 -4.89
N ASP A 442 10.03 11.04 -5.73
CA ASP A 442 9.43 10.08 -6.66
C ASP A 442 8.93 8.84 -5.91
N LEU A 443 7.61 8.65 -5.87
CA LEU A 443 7.00 7.52 -5.15
C LEU A 443 7.27 6.16 -5.80
N ARG A 444 7.78 6.10 -7.05
CA ARG A 444 8.11 4.83 -7.72
C ARG A 444 9.13 4.00 -6.95
N VAL A 445 9.93 4.64 -6.11
CA VAL A 445 10.87 3.94 -5.20
C VAL A 445 10.14 3.01 -4.23
N ALA A 446 8.85 3.28 -3.94
CA ALA A 446 8.03 2.43 -3.07
C ALA A 446 7.46 1.19 -3.78
N GLN A 447 7.59 1.08 -5.11
CA GLN A 447 7.00 -0.02 -5.89
C GLN A 447 7.39 -1.42 -5.38
N ALA A 448 8.66 -1.61 -5.06
CA ALA A 448 9.16 -2.92 -4.61
C ALA A 448 8.56 -3.36 -3.27
N TYR A 449 8.18 -2.40 -2.42
CA TYR A 449 7.54 -2.65 -1.12
C TYR A 449 6.03 -2.85 -1.25
N LEU A 450 5.39 -2.35 -2.32
CA LEU A 450 3.97 -2.54 -2.60
C LEU A 450 3.70 -3.87 -3.33
N SER A 451 4.61 -4.28 -4.20
CA SER A 451 4.46 -5.46 -5.06
C SER A 451 4.19 -6.79 -4.32
N PRO A 452 4.65 -7.05 -3.08
CA PRO A 452 4.30 -8.25 -2.33
C PRO A 452 2.83 -8.30 -1.89
N PHE A 453 2.15 -7.15 -1.79
CA PHE A 453 0.80 -7.03 -1.27
C PHE A 453 -0.24 -6.78 -2.37
N MET A 454 0.19 -6.15 -3.47
CA MET A 454 -0.72 -5.73 -4.54
C MET A 454 -0.11 -5.92 -5.93
N ARG A 455 -0.92 -6.41 -6.87
CA ARG A 455 -0.58 -6.51 -8.31
C ARG A 455 -0.82 -5.17 -9.02
N MET A 456 -0.17 -4.14 -8.53
CA MET A 456 -0.32 -2.76 -9.00
C MET A 456 1.04 -2.17 -9.36
N GLU A 457 1.13 -1.46 -10.47
CA GLU A 457 2.31 -0.69 -10.87
C GLU A 457 2.11 0.79 -10.56
N LEU A 458 3.05 1.39 -9.86
CA LEU A 458 3.12 2.82 -9.60
C LEU A 458 3.87 3.52 -10.74
N ARG A 459 3.12 4.09 -11.69
CA ARG A 459 3.65 4.74 -12.90
C ARG A 459 4.26 6.12 -12.62
N SER A 460 3.63 6.86 -11.75
CA SER A 460 4.10 8.17 -11.30
C SER A 460 3.49 8.54 -9.95
N GLY A 461 4.09 9.51 -9.31
CA GLY A 461 3.63 10.13 -8.08
C GLY A 461 4.78 10.92 -7.45
N MET A 462 4.51 12.16 -7.06
CA MET A 462 5.49 13.04 -6.44
C MET A 462 5.00 13.45 -5.06
N LEU A 463 5.80 13.13 -4.03
CA LEU A 463 5.54 13.54 -2.66
C LEU A 463 6.25 14.85 -2.34
N ALA A 464 5.54 15.77 -1.73
CA ALA A 464 6.07 16.95 -1.07
C ALA A 464 5.47 17.07 0.33
N SER A 465 6.25 17.53 1.30
CA SER A 465 5.76 17.70 2.67
C SER A 465 6.51 18.80 3.42
N GLN A 466 5.84 19.35 4.42
CA GLN A 466 6.40 20.23 5.42
C GLN A 466 5.97 19.70 6.78
N LEU A 467 6.88 19.04 7.46
CA LEU A 467 6.59 18.27 8.65
C LEU A 467 7.47 18.74 9.81
N LYS A 468 6.90 18.79 10.99
CA LYS A 468 7.62 18.81 12.26
C LYS A 468 7.63 17.38 12.80
N VAL A 469 8.82 16.83 12.97
CA VAL A 469 9.05 15.50 13.55
C VAL A 469 9.55 15.69 14.98
N ASP A 470 8.80 15.20 15.95
CA ASP A 470 9.09 15.33 17.38
C ASP A 470 9.25 13.92 17.99
N LEU A 471 10.49 13.51 18.18
CA LEU A 471 10.87 12.29 18.87
C LEU A 471 11.16 12.60 20.33
N LYS A 472 10.28 12.19 21.23
CA LYS A 472 10.43 12.42 22.68
C LYS A 472 11.19 11.31 23.39
N SER A 473 11.14 10.09 22.87
CA SER A 473 11.82 8.92 23.40
C SER A 473 11.97 7.86 22.31
N ALA A 474 13.07 7.15 22.32
CA ALA A 474 13.31 6.01 21.42
C ALA A 474 12.86 4.66 22.03
N ALA A 475 12.84 4.55 23.35
CA ALA A 475 12.42 3.35 24.06
C ALA A 475 11.63 3.71 25.34
N PRO A 476 10.28 3.49 25.41
CA PRO A 476 9.43 3.13 24.28
C PRO A 476 9.35 4.26 23.23
N LEU A 477 9.15 3.89 21.96
CA LEU A 477 9.11 4.88 20.88
C LEU A 477 7.95 5.86 21.04
N GLN A 478 8.27 7.15 21.24
CA GLN A 478 7.33 8.26 21.33
C GLN A 478 7.64 9.25 20.22
N LEU A 479 6.99 9.03 19.07
CA LEU A 479 7.16 9.84 17.87
C LEU A 479 5.86 10.56 17.52
N GLN A 480 5.96 11.87 17.31
CA GLN A 480 4.88 12.69 16.75
C GLN A 480 5.34 13.37 15.47
N ILE A 481 4.50 13.33 14.45
CA ILE A 481 4.74 14.00 13.17
C ILE A 481 3.55 14.90 12.88
N THR A 482 3.81 16.20 12.75
CA THR A 482 2.77 17.20 12.46
C THR A 482 3.12 18.01 11.23
N GLY A 483 2.12 18.50 10.50
CA GLY A 483 2.36 19.38 9.36
C GLY A 483 1.44 19.13 8.18
N ASN A 484 1.95 19.31 6.97
CA ASN A 484 1.21 19.16 5.74
C ASN A 484 1.96 18.26 4.77
N ALA A 485 1.21 17.49 3.98
CA ALA A 485 1.77 16.63 2.94
C ALA A 485 0.94 16.73 1.66
N GLN A 486 1.57 16.50 0.53
CA GLN A 486 0.94 16.53 -0.77
C GLN A 486 1.49 15.42 -1.64
N VAL A 487 0.61 14.69 -2.30
CA VAL A 487 0.98 13.77 -3.38
C VAL A 487 0.38 14.26 -4.69
N SER A 488 1.21 14.57 -5.64
CA SER A 488 0.80 15.06 -6.95
C SER A 488 1.08 14.04 -8.06
N GLN A 489 0.26 14.09 -9.11
CA GLN A 489 0.43 13.28 -10.33
C GLN A 489 0.54 11.78 -10.04
N LEU A 490 -0.24 11.29 -9.06
CA LEU A 490 -0.30 9.85 -8.84
C LEU A 490 -0.97 9.17 -10.04
N HIS A 491 -0.33 8.12 -10.51
CA HIS A 491 -0.88 7.25 -11.54
C HIS A 491 -0.50 5.80 -11.24
N THR A 492 -1.50 4.97 -11.07
CA THR A 492 -1.34 3.54 -10.82
C THR A 492 -1.99 2.72 -11.93
N LEU A 493 -1.38 1.61 -12.26
CA LEU A 493 -1.84 0.66 -13.26
C LEU A 493 -2.14 -0.68 -12.61
N ASP A 494 -3.28 -1.25 -12.92
CA ASP A 494 -3.58 -2.66 -12.67
C ASP A 494 -2.70 -3.53 -13.58
N THR A 495 -1.84 -4.36 -12.98
CA THR A 495 -0.92 -5.23 -13.74
C THR A 495 -1.57 -6.50 -14.27
N VAL A 496 -2.78 -6.86 -13.81
CA VAL A 496 -3.52 -8.03 -14.29
C VAL A 496 -4.16 -7.74 -15.66
N LYS A 497 -4.83 -6.60 -15.78
CA LYS A 497 -5.54 -6.18 -17.01
C LYS A 497 -4.87 -5.05 -17.78
N GLN A 498 -3.72 -4.52 -17.31
CA GLN A 498 -2.97 -3.42 -17.91
C GLN A 498 -3.83 -2.16 -18.11
N ARG A 499 -4.64 -1.81 -17.12
CA ARG A 499 -5.56 -0.66 -17.16
C ARG A 499 -5.30 0.30 -16.00
N ASP A 500 -5.59 1.60 -16.22
CA ASP A 500 -5.55 2.59 -15.14
C ASP A 500 -6.43 2.12 -13.98
N PHE A 501 -5.89 2.16 -12.76
CA PHE A 501 -6.61 1.76 -11.55
C PHE A 501 -7.04 2.98 -10.74
N VAL A 502 -6.08 3.66 -10.13
CA VAL A 502 -6.30 4.89 -9.36
C VAL A 502 -5.32 5.96 -9.81
N ARG A 503 -5.80 7.17 -10.00
CA ARG A 503 -4.96 8.33 -10.28
C ARG A 503 -5.58 9.60 -9.72
N TRP A 504 -4.75 10.60 -9.47
CA TRP A 504 -5.20 11.95 -9.16
C TRP A 504 -4.16 12.98 -9.59
N GLN A 505 -4.61 14.20 -9.81
CA GLN A 505 -3.68 15.30 -10.07
C GLN A 505 -3.00 15.73 -8.78
N LYS A 506 -3.77 15.88 -7.71
CA LYS A 506 -3.26 16.35 -6.42
C LYS A 506 -4.11 15.81 -5.27
N LEU A 507 -3.44 15.20 -4.29
CA LEU A 507 -3.94 14.93 -2.96
C LEU A 507 -3.18 15.82 -1.98
N GLN A 508 -3.89 16.63 -1.21
CA GLN A 508 -3.31 17.50 -0.18
C GLN A 508 -3.88 17.15 1.18
N LEU A 509 -3.00 17.01 2.15
CA LEU A 509 -3.29 16.68 3.54
C LEU A 509 -2.86 17.86 4.41
N ASP A 510 -3.83 18.58 4.95
CA ASP A 510 -3.58 19.74 5.81
C ASP A 510 -3.85 19.41 7.27
N GLY A 511 -2.94 19.81 8.13
CA GLY A 511 -3.04 19.56 9.56
C GLY A 511 -2.90 18.09 9.93
N LEU A 512 -1.92 17.40 9.32
CA LEU A 512 -1.51 16.05 9.71
C LEU A 512 -0.96 16.07 11.14
N ASP A 513 -1.44 15.19 12.01
CA ASP A 513 -0.89 14.88 13.33
C ASP A 513 -0.91 13.37 13.53
N TYR A 514 0.27 12.77 13.40
CA TYR A 514 0.50 11.35 13.64
C TYR A 514 1.25 11.15 14.94
N GLN A 515 0.67 10.41 15.87
CA GLN A 515 1.31 9.94 17.09
C GLN A 515 1.47 8.42 17.01
N HIS A 516 2.72 7.97 17.04
CA HIS A 516 3.06 6.57 16.85
C HIS A 516 2.28 5.62 17.77
N GLY A 517 1.60 4.64 17.17
CA GLY A 517 0.80 3.64 17.89
C GLY A 517 -0.45 4.16 18.58
N LYS A 518 -0.79 5.46 18.49
CA LYS A 518 -1.92 6.06 19.21
C LYS A 518 -2.97 6.68 18.30
N ARG A 519 -2.56 7.63 17.43
CA ARG A 519 -3.51 8.46 16.69
C ARG A 519 -2.94 8.91 15.34
N LEU A 520 -3.80 8.91 14.33
CA LEU A 520 -3.60 9.63 13.06
C LEU A 520 -4.75 10.62 12.90
N SER A 521 -4.45 11.90 12.86
CA SER A 521 -5.42 12.97 12.62
C SER A 521 -5.03 13.79 11.41
N ILE A 522 -5.99 14.12 10.55
CA ILE A 522 -5.82 15.00 9.39
C ILE A 522 -7.01 15.98 9.39
N ASN A 523 -6.74 17.27 9.46
CA ASN A 523 -7.82 18.26 9.56
C ASN A 523 -8.61 18.40 8.25
N ARG A 524 -7.91 18.44 7.10
CA ARG A 524 -8.53 18.56 5.78
C ARG A 524 -7.77 17.73 4.76
N ILE A 525 -8.55 17.11 3.88
CA ILE A 525 -8.08 16.33 2.73
C ILE A 525 -8.68 16.96 1.49
N HIS A 526 -7.84 17.46 0.58
CA HIS A 526 -8.27 17.95 -0.73
C HIS A 526 -7.82 16.97 -1.81
N LEU A 527 -8.76 16.49 -2.57
CA LEU A 527 -8.53 15.53 -3.65
C LEU A 527 -8.98 16.15 -4.98
N ASN A 528 -8.02 16.51 -5.80
CA ASN A 528 -8.23 17.13 -7.09
C ASN A 528 -8.07 16.13 -8.22
N GLN A 529 -9.06 16.06 -9.10
CA GLN A 529 -9.17 15.16 -10.24
C GLN A 529 -8.85 13.68 -9.90
N PRO A 530 -9.45 13.13 -8.83
CA PRO A 530 -9.30 11.71 -8.57
C PRO A 530 -10.04 10.90 -9.64
N TYR A 531 -9.43 9.80 -9.98
CA TYR A 531 -9.98 8.79 -10.84
C TYR A 531 -9.84 7.42 -10.20
N ALA A 532 -10.89 6.64 -10.26
CA ALA A 532 -10.86 5.24 -9.86
C ALA A 532 -11.60 4.37 -10.88
N ARG A 533 -11.18 3.13 -11.04
CA ARG A 533 -11.84 2.15 -11.90
C ARG A 533 -12.27 0.94 -11.09
N PHE A 534 -13.55 0.58 -11.24
CA PHE A 534 -14.12 -0.63 -10.68
C PHE A 534 -14.61 -1.53 -11.81
N ILE A 535 -14.21 -2.79 -11.81
CA ILE A 535 -14.57 -3.77 -12.84
C ILE A 535 -15.10 -5.02 -12.15
N ILE A 536 -16.25 -5.50 -12.61
CA ILE A 536 -16.72 -6.86 -12.38
C ILE A 536 -16.25 -7.70 -13.56
N ASN A 537 -15.48 -8.74 -13.30
CA ASN A 537 -14.95 -9.63 -14.32
C ASN A 537 -16.00 -10.62 -14.83
N GLU A 538 -15.70 -11.39 -15.87
CA GLU A 538 -16.57 -12.42 -16.43
C GLU A 538 -16.99 -13.49 -15.40
N ASP A 539 -16.07 -13.85 -14.48
CA ASP A 539 -16.29 -14.79 -13.38
C ASP A 539 -16.99 -14.17 -12.15
N ARG A 540 -17.39 -12.90 -12.25
CA ARG A 540 -18.00 -12.08 -11.19
C ARG A 540 -17.05 -11.71 -10.04
N SER A 541 -15.76 -12.00 -10.12
CA SER A 541 -14.75 -11.41 -9.25
C SER A 541 -14.61 -9.91 -9.54
N THR A 542 -13.90 -9.17 -8.69
CA THR A 542 -13.66 -7.74 -8.94
C THR A 542 -12.19 -7.47 -9.19
N ASN A 543 -11.90 -6.43 -9.97
CA ASN A 543 -10.51 -6.01 -10.15
C ASN A 543 -9.81 -5.69 -8.83
N ILE A 544 -10.52 -5.29 -7.78
CA ILE A 544 -9.93 -5.02 -6.45
C ILE A 544 -9.46 -6.33 -5.81
N THR A 545 -10.29 -7.39 -5.85
CA THR A 545 -9.91 -8.70 -5.31
C THR A 545 -8.75 -9.31 -6.08
N ASP A 546 -8.69 -9.14 -7.39
CA ASP A 546 -7.62 -9.65 -8.25
C ASP A 546 -6.28 -8.95 -7.97
N LEU A 547 -6.33 -7.68 -7.58
CA LEU A 547 -5.14 -6.89 -7.26
C LEU A 547 -4.52 -7.26 -5.92
N LEU A 548 -5.29 -7.74 -4.97
CA LEU A 548 -4.78 -8.13 -3.65
C LEU A 548 -4.06 -9.47 -3.72
N ILE A 549 -2.86 -9.54 -3.14
CA ILE A 549 -2.12 -10.78 -2.99
C ILE A 549 -2.41 -11.34 -1.60
N PRO A 550 -3.05 -12.53 -1.49
CA PRO A 550 -3.30 -13.15 -0.20
C PRO A 550 -1.99 -13.33 0.57
N GLN A 551 -1.93 -12.82 1.79
CA GLN A 551 -0.79 -13.05 2.66
C GLN A 551 -0.91 -14.43 3.32
N PRO A 552 0.21 -15.17 3.49
CA PRO A 552 0.19 -16.41 4.24
C PRO A 552 -0.40 -16.13 5.62
N ALA A 553 -1.34 -16.95 6.06
CA ALA A 553 -1.81 -16.90 7.45
C ALA A 553 -0.58 -16.99 8.36
N ALA A 554 -0.41 -16.01 9.26
CA ALA A 554 0.65 -16.08 10.25
C ALA A 554 0.56 -17.48 10.92
N PRO A 555 1.68 -18.22 11.03
CA PRO A 555 1.67 -19.51 11.73
C PRO A 555 0.99 -19.26 13.07
N ALA A 556 0.00 -20.09 13.39
CA ALA A 556 -0.76 -19.99 14.64
C ALA A 556 0.24 -19.96 15.80
N ALA A 557 0.66 -18.76 16.17
CA ALA A 557 1.47 -18.52 17.34
C ALA A 557 0.65 -19.08 18.51
N SER A 558 1.24 -20.05 19.20
CA SER A 558 0.75 -20.57 20.45
C SER A 558 0.12 -19.45 21.27
N LYS A 559 -1.03 -19.70 21.86
CA LYS A 559 -1.85 -18.77 22.66
C LYS A 559 -1.00 -18.00 23.69
N ALA A 560 -0.24 -17.03 23.24
CA ALA A 560 0.15 -15.91 24.05
C ALA A 560 -1.08 -14.97 24.13
N PRO A 561 -1.42 -14.41 25.29
CA PRO A 561 -2.53 -13.49 25.39
C PRO A 561 -2.35 -12.39 24.33
N ALA A 562 -3.36 -12.21 23.49
CA ALA A 562 -3.37 -11.17 22.49
C ALA A 562 -2.94 -9.86 23.17
N SER A 563 -1.80 -9.33 22.78
CA SER A 563 -1.36 -8.00 23.20
C SER A 563 -2.47 -7.04 22.79
N SER A 564 -3.22 -6.57 23.76
CA SER A 564 -4.27 -5.59 23.59
C SER A 564 -3.67 -4.20 23.39
N ALA A 565 -2.81 -4.05 22.37
CA ALA A 565 -2.44 -2.72 21.92
C ALA A 565 -3.72 -2.07 21.39
N PRO A 566 -4.14 -0.92 21.89
CA PRO A 566 -5.33 -0.23 21.40
C PRO A 566 -5.17 0.05 19.91
N ALA A 567 -6.23 -0.19 19.14
CA ALA A 567 -6.25 0.11 17.72
C ALA A 567 -5.92 1.59 17.48
N LEU A 568 -5.19 1.89 16.41
CA LEU A 568 -4.83 3.26 16.04
C LEU A 568 -6.11 4.11 15.88
N ALA A 569 -6.23 5.17 16.65
CA ALA A 569 -7.33 6.14 16.51
C ALA A 569 -7.14 6.94 15.22
N ILE A 570 -8.13 6.92 14.34
CA ILE A 570 -8.12 7.64 13.05
C ILE A 570 -9.15 8.77 13.09
N HIS A 571 -8.70 10.00 12.84
CA HIS A 571 -9.55 11.17 12.72
C HIS A 571 -9.26 11.88 11.39
N LEU A 572 -10.23 11.90 10.46
CA LEU A 572 -10.18 12.64 9.22
C LEU A 572 -11.24 13.74 9.27
N GLY A 573 -10.83 14.99 9.26
CA GLY A 573 -11.73 16.14 9.46
C GLY A 573 -12.71 16.31 8.31
N SER A 574 -12.30 16.94 7.23
CA SER A 574 -13.13 17.07 6.02
C SER A 574 -12.39 16.60 4.78
N ILE A 575 -13.10 15.89 3.92
CA ILE A 575 -12.57 15.47 2.62
C ILE A 575 -13.32 16.26 1.55
N GLN A 576 -12.59 17.03 0.76
CA GLN A 576 -13.12 17.77 -0.38
C GLN A 576 -12.69 17.11 -1.68
N LEU A 577 -13.65 16.83 -2.51
CA LEU A 577 -13.51 16.23 -3.83
C LEU A 577 -13.76 17.28 -4.90
N GLN A 578 -12.82 17.42 -5.82
CA GLN A 578 -12.93 18.37 -6.93
C GLN A 578 -12.65 17.66 -8.25
N ASP A 579 -13.60 17.82 -9.21
CA ASP A 579 -13.51 17.32 -10.57
C ASP A 579 -13.09 15.82 -10.68
N GLY A 580 -13.65 15.00 -9.78
CA GLY A 580 -13.38 13.57 -9.74
C GLY A 580 -14.08 12.80 -10.85
N SER A 581 -13.62 11.58 -11.09
CA SER A 581 -14.25 10.65 -12.05
C SER A 581 -14.12 9.21 -11.58
N ALA A 582 -15.07 8.37 -11.98
CA ALA A 582 -15.05 6.94 -11.72
C ALA A 582 -15.53 6.21 -12.97
N ASN A 583 -14.88 5.12 -13.33
CA ASN A 583 -15.33 4.21 -14.37
C ASN A 583 -15.79 2.90 -13.75
N PHE A 584 -16.96 2.48 -14.14
CA PHE A 584 -17.52 1.18 -13.81
C PHE A 584 -17.64 0.34 -15.07
N ALA A 585 -17.29 -0.92 -15.01
CA ALA A 585 -17.53 -1.89 -16.08
C ALA A 585 -17.98 -3.23 -15.50
N ASP A 586 -18.89 -3.88 -16.18
CA ASP A 586 -19.35 -5.24 -15.92
C ASP A 586 -19.11 -6.10 -17.16
N LEU A 587 -18.07 -6.92 -17.11
CA LEU A 587 -17.65 -7.81 -18.19
C LEU A 587 -18.38 -9.17 -18.14
N SER A 588 -19.25 -9.40 -17.13
CA SER A 588 -20.06 -10.61 -17.03
C SER A 588 -21.28 -10.59 -17.97
N LEU A 589 -21.45 -9.50 -18.72
CA LEU A 589 -22.52 -9.28 -19.68
C LEU A 589 -22.02 -9.42 -21.13
N THR A 590 -22.92 -9.75 -22.04
CA THR A 590 -22.62 -9.78 -23.50
C THR A 590 -23.69 -8.97 -24.24
N PRO A 591 -23.35 -7.82 -24.84
CA PRO A 591 -22.06 -7.11 -24.79
C PRO A 591 -21.73 -6.56 -23.40
N ASP A 592 -20.45 -6.24 -23.14
CA ASP A 592 -19.98 -5.63 -21.89
C ASP A 592 -20.75 -4.36 -21.54
N PHE A 593 -21.02 -4.16 -20.26
CA PHE A 593 -21.53 -2.87 -19.76
C PHE A 593 -20.38 -1.98 -19.27
N ALA A 594 -20.41 -0.72 -19.64
CA ALA A 594 -19.48 0.27 -19.10
C ALA A 594 -20.17 1.64 -18.99
N THR A 595 -19.88 2.34 -17.88
CA THR A 595 -20.35 3.72 -17.65
C THR A 595 -19.29 4.51 -16.90
N ALA A 596 -19.38 5.83 -16.99
CA ALA A 596 -18.46 6.73 -16.31
C ALA A 596 -19.23 7.79 -15.53
N ILE A 597 -18.84 8.00 -14.29
CA ILE A 597 -19.26 9.16 -13.52
C ILE A 597 -18.15 10.20 -13.59
N GLN A 598 -18.47 11.41 -13.96
CA GLN A 598 -17.54 12.50 -14.20
C GLN A 598 -17.93 13.74 -13.42
N GLN A 599 -17.01 14.70 -13.31
CA GLN A 599 -17.24 15.97 -12.62
C GLN A 599 -17.76 15.76 -11.19
N LEU A 600 -17.22 14.76 -10.50
CA LEU A 600 -17.54 14.52 -9.09
C LEU A 600 -16.99 15.65 -8.25
N ASN A 601 -17.87 16.42 -7.63
CA ASN A 601 -17.54 17.53 -6.75
C ASN A 601 -18.36 17.41 -5.47
N GLY A 602 -17.74 17.72 -4.34
CA GLY A 602 -18.44 17.69 -3.08
C GLY A 602 -17.55 17.48 -1.89
N SER A 603 -18.16 17.07 -0.80
CA SER A 603 -17.44 16.86 0.47
C SER A 603 -17.95 15.65 1.24
N ILE A 604 -17.04 15.07 2.01
CA ILE A 604 -17.34 14.11 3.06
C ILE A 604 -16.91 14.76 4.37
N GLY A 605 -17.79 14.74 5.35
CA GLY A 605 -17.58 15.30 6.68
C GLY A 605 -16.56 14.51 7.50
N THR A 606 -16.50 14.77 8.77
CA THR A 606 -15.54 14.15 9.67
C THR A 606 -15.75 12.64 9.83
N ILE A 607 -14.68 11.89 9.62
CA ILE A 607 -14.61 10.45 9.86
C ILE A 607 -13.77 10.23 11.13
N ASP A 608 -14.33 9.57 12.14
CA ASP A 608 -13.66 9.33 13.41
C ASP A 608 -13.88 7.88 13.87
N SER A 609 -12.80 7.13 14.04
CA SER A 609 -12.86 5.72 14.44
C SER A 609 -13.21 5.52 15.92
N VAL A 610 -13.01 6.55 16.76
CA VAL A 610 -13.26 6.48 18.18
C VAL A 610 -14.67 6.93 18.53
N GLN A 611 -15.09 8.09 18.00
CA GLN A 611 -16.42 8.63 18.26
C GLN A 611 -17.50 7.91 17.47
N GLN A 612 -17.14 7.20 16.40
CA GLN A 612 -18.05 6.44 15.53
C GLN A 612 -19.28 7.24 15.03
N LYS A 613 -19.14 8.57 14.99
CA LYS A 613 -20.19 9.44 14.46
C LYS A 613 -20.24 9.31 12.94
N PRO A 614 -21.43 9.18 12.35
CA PRO A 614 -21.54 9.14 10.91
C PRO A 614 -21.04 10.42 10.25
N ALA A 615 -20.22 10.28 9.24
CA ALA A 615 -19.76 11.37 8.40
C ALA A 615 -20.84 11.78 7.39
N SER A 616 -21.04 13.07 7.20
CA SER A 616 -21.94 13.56 6.15
C SER A 616 -21.30 13.42 4.78
N ILE A 617 -22.12 13.10 3.77
CA ILE A 617 -21.72 13.03 2.37
C ILE A 617 -22.59 13.99 1.58
N ASP A 618 -21.99 14.85 0.76
CA ASP A 618 -22.70 15.64 -0.27
C ASP A 618 -21.81 15.72 -1.51
N ILE A 619 -22.07 14.84 -2.47
CA ILE A 619 -21.30 14.70 -3.71
C ILE A 619 -22.27 14.83 -4.89
N LYS A 620 -21.88 15.60 -5.91
CA LYS A 620 -22.59 15.75 -7.16
C LYS A 620 -21.68 15.39 -8.32
N GLY A 621 -22.26 14.85 -9.39
CA GLY A 621 -21.54 14.50 -10.59
C GLY A 621 -22.46 14.32 -11.78
N LYS A 622 -21.94 13.69 -12.83
CA LYS A 622 -22.68 13.36 -14.04
C LYS A 622 -22.35 11.96 -14.51
N VAL A 623 -23.36 11.18 -14.80
CA VAL A 623 -23.20 9.90 -15.49
C VAL A 623 -23.15 10.16 -16.99
N ASP A 624 -22.19 9.55 -17.68
CA ASP A 624 -21.98 9.62 -19.12
C ASP A 624 -22.03 11.07 -19.67
N ARG A 625 -21.44 12.04 -18.94
CA ARG A 625 -21.30 13.47 -19.23
C ARG A 625 -22.59 14.31 -19.05
N TYR A 626 -23.78 13.74 -19.09
CA TYR A 626 -25.00 14.49 -19.19
C TYR A 626 -25.96 14.30 -18.01
N ALA A 627 -26.12 13.10 -17.52
CA ALA A 627 -27.11 12.76 -16.50
C ALA A 627 -26.62 13.14 -15.09
N PRO A 628 -27.26 14.11 -14.42
CA PRO A 628 -26.86 14.47 -13.07
C PRO A 628 -26.97 13.31 -12.10
N VAL A 629 -26.02 13.20 -11.19
CA VAL A 629 -26.07 12.33 -10.03
C VAL A 629 -25.78 13.12 -8.77
N THR A 630 -26.55 12.87 -7.72
CA THR A 630 -26.34 13.44 -6.39
C THR A 630 -26.30 12.34 -5.35
N ILE A 631 -25.29 12.36 -4.48
CA ILE A 631 -25.11 11.42 -3.37
C ILE A 631 -25.11 12.23 -2.08
N LYS A 632 -26.05 12.00 -1.19
CA LYS A 632 -26.16 12.70 0.08
C LYS A 632 -26.48 11.75 1.21
N GLY A 633 -26.02 12.07 2.41
CA GLY A 633 -26.41 11.31 3.58
C GLY A 633 -25.35 11.24 4.67
N LEU A 634 -25.40 10.17 5.41
CA LEU A 634 -24.56 9.89 6.57
C LEU A 634 -23.98 8.47 6.46
N LEU A 635 -22.68 8.33 6.63
CA LEU A 635 -21.98 7.04 6.60
C LEU A 635 -20.97 6.94 7.75
N ASN A 636 -21.01 5.85 8.51
CA ASN A 636 -19.90 5.47 9.37
C ASN A 636 -19.03 4.44 8.66
N PRO A 637 -17.84 4.82 8.13
CA PRO A 637 -16.99 3.91 7.38
C PRO A 637 -16.41 2.75 8.20
N PHE A 638 -16.30 2.91 9.52
CA PHE A 638 -15.74 1.90 10.44
C PHE A 638 -16.77 0.89 10.91
N ASP A 639 -18.04 1.28 10.89
CA ASP A 639 -19.16 0.40 11.20
C ASP A 639 -20.41 0.81 10.38
N PRO A 640 -20.44 0.46 9.10
CA PRO A 640 -21.55 0.81 8.22
C PRO A 640 -22.85 0.09 8.60
N LEU A 641 -22.78 -1.00 9.36
CA LEU A 641 -23.95 -1.73 9.86
C LEU A 641 -24.59 -1.05 11.06
N ALA A 642 -23.82 -0.31 11.86
CA ALA A 642 -24.38 0.43 13.00
C ALA A 642 -25.29 1.56 12.53
N LYS A 643 -24.83 2.36 11.53
CA LYS A 643 -25.60 3.46 10.98
C LYS A 643 -25.14 3.87 9.59
N LEU A 644 -26.06 3.80 8.64
CA LEU A 644 -25.93 4.34 7.30
C LEU A 644 -27.27 4.98 6.90
N ASP A 645 -27.23 6.15 6.29
CA ASP A 645 -28.39 6.82 5.71
C ASP A 645 -27.93 7.56 4.47
N ILE A 646 -28.04 6.90 3.30
CA ILE A 646 -27.54 7.44 2.03
C ILE A 646 -28.64 7.48 1.00
N ALA A 647 -28.87 8.68 0.46
CA ALA A 647 -29.71 8.92 -0.70
C ALA A 647 -28.84 9.16 -1.94
N VAL A 648 -29.14 8.45 -3.01
CA VAL A 648 -28.53 8.63 -4.33
C VAL A 648 -29.63 8.93 -5.35
N ASP A 649 -29.48 10.04 -6.06
CA ASP A 649 -30.42 10.48 -7.07
C ASP A 649 -29.73 10.57 -8.43
N PHE A 650 -30.16 9.73 -9.36
CA PHE A 650 -29.77 9.76 -10.76
C PHE A 650 -30.89 10.36 -11.60
N GLN A 651 -30.60 11.34 -12.42
CA GLN A 651 -31.60 12.01 -13.23
C GLN A 651 -31.29 11.86 -14.71
N ARG A 652 -32.29 11.41 -15.47
CA ARG A 652 -32.27 11.32 -16.94
C ARG A 652 -31.06 10.54 -17.49
N VAL A 653 -30.70 9.43 -16.87
CA VAL A 653 -29.71 8.51 -17.40
C VAL A 653 -30.23 7.86 -18.67
N GLU A 654 -29.43 7.85 -19.73
CA GLU A 654 -29.83 7.21 -20.98
C GLU A 654 -29.93 5.69 -20.80
N LEU A 655 -31.15 5.15 -21.01
CA LEU A 655 -31.40 3.71 -20.85
C LEU A 655 -30.71 2.84 -21.89
N THR A 656 -30.33 3.39 -23.03
CA THR A 656 -29.63 2.66 -24.10
C THR A 656 -28.28 2.10 -23.60
N THR A 657 -27.62 2.76 -22.64
CA THR A 657 -26.41 2.24 -21.96
C THR A 657 -26.67 0.96 -21.17
N LEU A 658 -27.91 0.76 -20.70
CA LEU A 658 -28.32 -0.43 -19.95
C LEU A 658 -28.73 -1.62 -20.85
N THR A 659 -28.63 -1.48 -22.19
CA THR A 659 -28.94 -2.53 -23.16
C THR A 659 -28.29 -3.88 -22.84
N PRO A 660 -27.02 -3.97 -22.36
CA PRO A 660 -26.45 -5.26 -21.98
C PRO A 660 -27.25 -6.01 -20.92
N TYR A 661 -27.74 -5.29 -19.91
CA TYR A 661 -28.61 -5.87 -18.88
C TYR A 661 -30.00 -6.27 -19.42
N SER A 662 -30.64 -5.40 -20.21
CA SER A 662 -31.98 -5.69 -20.76
C SER A 662 -31.90 -6.82 -21.79
N GLY A 663 -30.86 -6.88 -22.61
CA GLY A 663 -30.64 -7.98 -23.56
C GLY A 663 -30.46 -9.31 -22.85
N LYS A 664 -29.64 -9.36 -21.82
CA LYS A 664 -29.39 -10.58 -21.05
C LYS A 664 -30.63 -11.08 -20.29
N PHE A 665 -31.31 -10.19 -19.55
CA PHE A 665 -32.33 -10.61 -18.61
C PHE A 665 -33.77 -10.45 -19.12
N ALA A 666 -34.04 -9.48 -20.02
CA ALA A 666 -35.33 -9.25 -20.59
C ALA A 666 -35.49 -9.73 -22.06
N GLY A 667 -34.37 -10.10 -22.71
CA GLY A 667 -34.39 -10.56 -24.10
C GLY A 667 -34.66 -9.46 -25.13
N TYR A 668 -34.46 -8.20 -24.80
CA TYR A 668 -34.66 -7.05 -25.68
C TYR A 668 -33.58 -6.00 -25.56
N ARG A 669 -33.18 -5.39 -26.67
CA ARG A 669 -32.39 -4.15 -26.67
C ARG A 669 -33.29 -2.97 -26.27
N ILE A 670 -32.66 -1.93 -25.68
CA ILE A 670 -33.38 -0.66 -25.44
C ILE A 670 -33.06 0.27 -26.60
N LYS A 671 -34.10 0.73 -27.29
CA LYS A 671 -34.02 1.65 -28.41
C LYS A 671 -33.95 3.10 -27.94
N LYS A 672 -34.69 3.45 -26.90
CA LYS A 672 -34.82 4.80 -26.38
C LYS A 672 -35.37 4.75 -24.95
N GLY A 673 -35.08 5.78 -24.18
CA GLY A 673 -35.65 6.02 -22.86
C GLY A 673 -34.68 6.64 -21.90
N ARG A 674 -35.18 7.20 -20.82
CA ARG A 674 -34.41 7.79 -19.73
C ARG A 674 -34.78 7.15 -18.40
N LEU A 675 -33.82 7.05 -17.51
CA LEU A 675 -33.99 6.55 -16.15
C LEU A 675 -33.77 7.69 -15.15
N ASN A 676 -34.78 7.91 -14.30
CA ASN A 676 -34.58 8.58 -13.02
C ASN A 676 -34.60 7.51 -11.92
N LEU A 677 -33.55 7.47 -11.09
CA LEU A 677 -33.39 6.44 -10.09
C LEU A 677 -33.08 7.09 -8.74
N ASN A 678 -34.02 6.99 -7.82
CA ASN A 678 -33.87 7.42 -6.46
C ASN A 678 -33.63 6.19 -5.58
N LEU A 679 -32.49 6.17 -4.91
CA LEU A 679 -32.07 5.11 -3.98
C LEU A 679 -31.95 5.73 -2.59
N HIS A 680 -32.62 5.20 -1.60
CA HIS A 680 -32.45 5.64 -0.23
C HIS A 680 -32.25 4.44 0.67
N TYR A 681 -31.02 4.27 1.14
CA TYR A 681 -30.60 3.15 1.96
C TYR A 681 -30.39 3.62 3.41
N ARG A 682 -31.15 3.03 4.32
CA ARG A 682 -31.02 3.24 5.77
C ARG A 682 -30.63 1.92 6.43
N ILE A 683 -29.57 1.95 7.20
CA ILE A 683 -29.16 0.81 8.02
C ILE A 683 -29.04 1.31 9.45
N GLU A 684 -29.71 0.64 10.37
CA GLU A 684 -29.60 0.87 11.80
C GLU A 684 -29.46 -0.48 12.51
N GLN A 685 -28.35 -0.66 13.23
CA GLN A 685 -28.02 -1.90 13.96
C GLN A 685 -28.14 -3.17 13.09
N GLY A 686 -27.70 -3.11 11.85
CA GLY A 686 -27.78 -4.21 10.89
C GLY A 686 -29.12 -4.39 10.20
N GLN A 687 -30.15 -3.65 10.60
CA GLN A 687 -31.46 -3.69 9.92
C GLN A 687 -31.44 -2.74 8.73
N LEU A 688 -31.57 -3.30 7.53
CA LEU A 688 -31.66 -2.59 6.26
C LEU A 688 -33.11 -2.19 5.99
N ASN A 689 -33.31 -0.93 5.65
CA ASN A 689 -34.53 -0.41 5.02
C ASN A 689 -34.09 0.41 3.79
N ALA A 690 -34.37 -0.08 2.62
CA ALA A 690 -34.07 0.60 1.35
C ALA A 690 -35.31 0.91 0.57
N GLU A 691 -35.45 2.17 0.19
CA GLU A 691 -36.52 2.68 -0.69
C GLU A 691 -35.87 2.95 -2.06
N ASN A 692 -36.26 2.16 -3.06
CA ASN A 692 -35.76 2.33 -4.42
C ASN A 692 -36.96 2.74 -5.31
N ARG A 693 -36.84 3.84 -6.01
CA ARG A 693 -37.83 4.31 -6.96
C ARG A 693 -37.17 4.47 -8.34
N LEU A 694 -37.71 3.71 -9.29
CA LEU A 694 -37.27 3.74 -10.68
C LEU A 694 -38.37 4.39 -11.51
N MET A 695 -38.07 5.50 -12.16
CA MET A 695 -38.95 6.11 -13.14
C MET A 695 -38.27 5.99 -14.51
N LEU A 696 -38.92 5.25 -15.41
CA LEU A 696 -38.47 5.05 -16.80
C LEU A 696 -39.32 5.95 -17.69
N GLU A 697 -38.71 6.98 -18.26
CA GLU A 697 -39.37 7.92 -19.18
C GLU A 697 -39.24 7.45 -20.62
N GLN A 698 -40.38 7.36 -21.34
CA GLN A 698 -40.38 7.07 -22.77
C GLN A 698 -39.62 5.80 -23.17
N LEU A 699 -39.63 4.75 -22.33
CA LEU A 699 -38.94 3.49 -22.63
C LEU A 699 -39.52 2.88 -23.94
N GLN A 700 -38.64 2.59 -24.88
CA GLN A 700 -38.95 1.87 -26.10
C GLN A 700 -37.97 0.67 -26.23
N LEU A 701 -38.54 -0.50 -26.37
CA LEU A 701 -37.75 -1.71 -26.70
C LEU A 701 -37.41 -1.70 -28.18
N GLY A 702 -36.22 -2.21 -28.47
CA GLY A 702 -35.73 -2.47 -29.81
C GLY A 702 -35.96 -3.92 -30.24
N GLU A 703 -34.92 -4.46 -30.88
CA GLU A 703 -34.91 -5.83 -31.38
C GLU A 703 -34.84 -6.83 -30.23
N GLN A 704 -35.50 -7.98 -30.42
CA GLN A 704 -35.36 -9.13 -29.52
C GLN A 704 -33.97 -9.71 -29.61
N VAL A 705 -33.41 -10.12 -28.48
CA VAL A 705 -32.11 -10.74 -28.35
C VAL A 705 -32.30 -12.14 -27.77
N ASP A 706 -31.73 -13.12 -28.44
CA ASP A 706 -31.72 -14.48 -27.91
C ASP A 706 -30.74 -14.58 -26.72
N SER A 707 -31.25 -14.88 -25.54
CA SER A 707 -30.49 -15.00 -24.30
C SER A 707 -31.06 -16.14 -23.45
N PRO A 708 -30.21 -17.09 -23.01
CA PRO A 708 -30.65 -18.18 -22.15
C PRO A 708 -31.08 -17.72 -20.76
N ASP A 709 -30.64 -16.53 -20.32
CA ASP A 709 -30.98 -15.93 -19.03
C ASP A 709 -32.24 -15.05 -19.10
N ALA A 710 -32.80 -14.84 -20.31
CA ALA A 710 -33.98 -14.02 -20.48
C ALA A 710 -35.23 -14.70 -19.90
N VAL A 711 -36.12 -13.90 -19.29
CA VAL A 711 -37.36 -14.39 -18.80
C VAL A 711 -38.32 -14.73 -20.00
N ASP A 712 -38.95 -15.90 -19.99
CA ASP A 712 -39.93 -16.30 -20.98
C ASP A 712 -41.31 -15.68 -20.63
N LEU A 713 -41.43 -14.39 -20.90
CA LEU A 713 -42.61 -13.59 -20.63
C LEU A 713 -42.84 -12.55 -21.76
N PRO A 714 -44.06 -12.16 -22.08
CA PRO A 714 -44.34 -11.12 -23.06
C PRO A 714 -43.98 -9.72 -22.51
N ILE A 715 -42.69 -9.41 -22.51
CA ILE A 715 -42.12 -8.17 -21.92
C ILE A 715 -42.75 -6.89 -22.55
N ARG A 716 -43.07 -6.93 -23.85
CA ARG A 716 -43.73 -5.78 -24.52
C ARG A 716 -45.07 -5.46 -23.88
N LEU A 717 -45.91 -6.51 -23.66
CA LEU A 717 -47.21 -6.36 -22.99
C LEU A 717 -47.02 -5.86 -21.56
N ALA A 718 -46.05 -6.41 -20.80
CA ALA A 718 -45.75 -5.95 -19.45
C ALA A 718 -45.39 -4.46 -19.40
N ILE A 719 -44.54 -4.02 -20.31
CA ILE A 719 -44.12 -2.60 -20.41
C ILE A 719 -45.34 -1.72 -20.80
N ALA A 720 -46.24 -2.16 -21.73
CA ALA A 720 -47.40 -1.40 -22.12
C ALA A 720 -48.41 -1.27 -20.96
N LEU A 721 -48.58 -2.34 -20.16
CA LEU A 721 -49.39 -2.33 -18.95
C LEU A 721 -48.89 -1.38 -17.86
N LEU A 722 -47.57 -1.25 -17.73
CA LEU A 722 -46.90 -0.42 -16.71
C LEU A 722 -46.80 1.07 -17.11
N LYS A 723 -46.83 1.38 -18.42
CA LYS A 723 -46.75 2.76 -18.90
C LYS A 723 -48.01 3.55 -18.57
N ASP A 724 -47.84 4.79 -18.09
CA ASP A 724 -48.86 5.80 -17.94
C ASP A 724 -49.15 6.53 -19.27
N THR A 725 -50.04 7.53 -19.21
CA THR A 725 -50.43 8.39 -20.37
C THR A 725 -49.27 9.18 -20.94
N ASP A 726 -48.23 9.49 -20.12
CA ASP A 726 -47.04 10.22 -20.53
C ASP A 726 -45.95 9.27 -21.05
N GLY A 727 -46.21 7.97 -21.04
CA GLY A 727 -45.24 6.92 -21.44
C GLY A 727 -44.18 6.62 -20.39
N ASN A 728 -44.42 6.95 -19.14
CA ASN A 728 -43.52 6.68 -18.02
C ASN A 728 -43.95 5.41 -17.28
N ILE A 729 -42.95 4.75 -16.69
CA ILE A 729 -43.14 3.62 -15.81
C ILE A 729 -42.52 3.99 -14.45
N ASP A 730 -43.34 4.00 -13.40
CA ASP A 730 -42.89 4.29 -12.03
C ASP A 730 -42.99 3.03 -11.18
N ILE A 731 -41.83 2.57 -10.69
CA ILE A 731 -41.69 1.33 -9.92
C ILE A 731 -41.04 1.64 -8.59
N ALA A 732 -41.73 1.33 -7.51
CA ALA A 732 -41.17 1.36 -6.16
C ALA A 732 -40.74 -0.04 -5.74
N LEU A 733 -39.48 -0.18 -5.32
CA LEU A 733 -38.88 -1.44 -4.88
C LEU A 733 -38.36 -1.29 -3.43
N PRO A 734 -39.22 -1.40 -2.44
CA PRO A 734 -38.79 -1.41 -1.06
C PRO A 734 -38.05 -2.72 -0.74
N ILE A 735 -36.91 -2.63 -0.05
CA ILE A 735 -36.10 -3.77 0.38
C ILE A 735 -35.87 -3.61 1.87
N SER A 736 -36.19 -4.62 2.65
CA SER A 736 -35.91 -4.66 4.08
C SER A 736 -35.36 -6.02 4.48
N GLY A 737 -34.47 -6.03 5.48
CA GLY A 737 -33.91 -7.27 5.99
C GLY A 737 -32.78 -7.06 7.00
N ASP A 738 -32.33 -8.16 7.59
CA ASP A 738 -31.28 -8.18 8.59
C ASP A 738 -29.93 -8.53 7.93
N LEU A 739 -29.05 -7.56 7.84
CA LEU A 739 -27.69 -7.74 7.29
C LEU A 739 -26.75 -8.51 8.22
N ASN A 740 -27.13 -8.72 9.47
CA ASN A 740 -26.38 -9.59 10.38
C ASN A 740 -26.63 -11.08 10.08
N ASN A 741 -27.71 -11.41 9.35
CA ASN A 741 -27.96 -12.76 8.90
C ASN A 741 -27.11 -13.09 7.67
N PRO A 742 -26.18 -14.05 7.72
CA PRO A 742 -25.31 -14.40 6.61
C PRO A 742 -26.04 -14.94 5.38
N GLU A 743 -27.28 -15.40 5.52
CA GLU A 743 -28.12 -15.86 4.42
C GLU A 743 -28.84 -14.71 3.70
N PHE A 744 -28.84 -13.52 4.28
CA PHE A 744 -29.51 -12.35 3.68
C PHE A 744 -28.72 -11.85 2.46
N SER A 745 -29.39 -11.76 1.32
CA SER A 745 -28.83 -11.20 0.09
C SER A 745 -29.82 -10.27 -0.59
N ILE A 746 -29.38 -9.07 -0.94
CA ILE A 746 -30.21 -8.03 -1.57
C ILE A 746 -30.57 -8.42 -3.02
N ALA A 747 -29.65 -8.97 -3.77
CA ALA A 747 -29.83 -9.25 -5.19
C ALA A 747 -31.00 -10.21 -5.49
N PRO A 748 -31.19 -11.33 -4.78
CA PRO A 748 -32.34 -12.19 -4.96
C PRO A 748 -33.68 -11.48 -4.66
N ILE A 749 -33.71 -10.60 -3.65
CA ILE A 749 -34.95 -9.87 -3.27
C ILE A 749 -35.34 -8.90 -4.36
N VAL A 750 -34.42 -8.09 -4.86
CA VAL A 750 -34.69 -7.19 -6.01
C VAL A 750 -35.17 -7.97 -7.21
N TRP A 751 -34.47 -9.05 -7.54
CA TRP A 751 -34.79 -9.88 -8.68
C TRP A 751 -36.15 -10.59 -8.53
N GLN A 752 -36.45 -11.10 -7.34
CA GLN A 752 -37.75 -11.72 -7.05
C GLN A 752 -38.90 -10.73 -7.11
N THR A 753 -38.69 -9.49 -6.63
CA THR A 753 -39.71 -8.42 -6.71
C THR A 753 -40.00 -8.06 -8.16
N LEU A 754 -38.98 -7.86 -8.98
CA LEU A 754 -39.12 -7.60 -10.42
C LEU A 754 -39.77 -8.82 -11.15
N LYS A 755 -39.31 -10.03 -10.82
CA LYS A 755 -39.85 -11.26 -11.37
C LYS A 755 -41.32 -11.52 -10.99
N ASN A 756 -41.77 -11.03 -9.86
CA ASN A 756 -43.18 -11.14 -9.44
C ASN A 756 -44.05 -10.05 -10.03
N LEU A 757 -43.53 -8.88 -10.35
CA LEU A 757 -44.29 -7.76 -10.94
C LEU A 757 -44.72 -8.08 -12.37
N VAL A 758 -43.84 -8.60 -13.20
CA VAL A 758 -44.10 -8.92 -14.61
C VAL A 758 -45.14 -10.03 -14.78
N PRO A 759 -45.07 -11.22 -14.11
CA PRO A 759 -46.11 -12.22 -14.21
C PRO A 759 -47.48 -11.75 -13.73
N ARG A 760 -47.58 -10.97 -12.67
CA ARG A 760 -48.85 -10.41 -12.20
C ARG A 760 -49.55 -9.56 -13.30
N ALA A 761 -48.78 -8.70 -13.95
CA ALA A 761 -49.25 -7.91 -15.06
C ALA A 761 -49.67 -8.77 -16.27
N VAL A 762 -48.92 -9.85 -16.53
CA VAL A 762 -49.11 -10.68 -17.74
C VAL A 762 -50.17 -11.80 -17.56
N GLN A 763 -50.20 -12.44 -16.37
CA GLN A 763 -51.11 -13.56 -16.12
C GLN A 763 -52.58 -13.12 -15.90
N ALA A 764 -52.80 -11.96 -15.34
CA ALA A 764 -54.12 -11.37 -15.12
C ALA A 764 -54.12 -9.88 -15.48
N PRO A 765 -53.96 -9.57 -16.79
CA PRO A 765 -53.74 -8.19 -17.19
C PRO A 765 -54.95 -7.28 -16.90
N PHE A 766 -56.17 -7.81 -16.99
CA PHE A 766 -57.40 -7.07 -16.67
C PHE A 766 -57.55 -6.79 -15.17
N ASN A 767 -57.18 -7.74 -14.31
CA ASN A 767 -57.16 -7.53 -12.85
C ASN A 767 -56.10 -6.51 -12.44
N PHE A 768 -54.96 -6.54 -13.12
CA PHE A 768 -53.84 -5.58 -12.87
C PHE A 768 -54.29 -4.15 -13.22
N ILE A 769 -54.83 -3.91 -14.42
CA ILE A 769 -55.29 -2.56 -14.83
C ILE A 769 -56.53 -2.13 -14.04
N GLY A 770 -57.46 -3.05 -13.76
CA GLY A 770 -58.64 -2.81 -12.94
C GLY A 770 -58.29 -2.37 -11.52
N GLY A 771 -57.28 -3.01 -10.87
CA GLY A 771 -56.83 -2.65 -9.55
C GLY A 771 -56.14 -1.28 -9.50
N LEU A 772 -55.53 -0.84 -10.59
CA LEU A 772 -54.91 0.51 -10.67
C LEU A 772 -55.96 1.61 -10.71
N VAL A 773 -57.08 1.39 -11.40
CA VAL A 773 -58.16 2.39 -11.54
C VAL A 773 -59.10 2.35 -10.35
N SER A 774 -59.39 1.18 -9.81
CA SER A 774 -60.36 0.98 -8.71
C SER A 774 -59.77 1.17 -7.30
N GLY A 775 -58.49 1.56 -7.20
CA GLY A 775 -57.83 1.73 -5.88
C GLY A 775 -57.58 0.44 -5.14
N GLY A 776 -57.44 -0.69 -5.84
CA GLY A 776 -57.08 -2.00 -5.27
C GLY A 776 -58.18 -3.04 -5.24
N ALA A 777 -59.37 -2.73 -5.77
CA ALA A 777 -60.44 -3.76 -5.94
C ALA A 777 -60.12 -4.62 -7.18
N GLU A 778 -60.15 -5.93 -7.02
CA GLU A 778 -59.97 -6.86 -8.14
C GLU A 778 -61.29 -6.94 -8.90
N ILE A 779 -61.35 -6.31 -10.08
CA ILE A 779 -62.49 -6.38 -11.02
C ILE A 779 -62.01 -7.14 -12.25
N ASP A 780 -62.63 -8.33 -12.48
CA ASP A 780 -62.34 -9.08 -13.71
C ASP A 780 -63.03 -8.43 -14.90
N MET A 781 -62.29 -7.82 -15.76
CA MET A 781 -62.75 -7.18 -16.98
C MET A 781 -62.37 -7.98 -18.23
N SER A 782 -61.98 -9.24 -18.07
CA SER A 782 -61.55 -10.12 -19.19
C SER A 782 -62.73 -10.58 -20.04
N GLN A 783 -63.93 -10.43 -19.58
CA GLN A 783 -65.19 -10.90 -20.25
C GLN A 783 -66.28 -9.89 -20.13
N VAL A 784 -67.06 -9.79 -21.18
CA VAL A 784 -68.32 -8.98 -21.24
C VAL A 784 -69.51 -9.92 -21.38
N PRO A 785 -70.38 -10.04 -20.35
CA PRO A 785 -71.51 -10.92 -20.40
C PRO A 785 -72.60 -10.34 -21.28
N PHE A 786 -73.23 -11.17 -22.12
CA PHE A 786 -74.42 -10.87 -22.93
C PHE A 786 -75.56 -11.81 -22.55
N SER A 787 -76.79 -11.28 -22.55
CA SER A 787 -78.00 -12.09 -22.45
C SER A 787 -78.07 -13.04 -23.66
N ALA A 788 -78.58 -14.25 -23.45
CA ALA A 788 -78.74 -15.21 -24.52
C ALA A 788 -79.60 -14.64 -25.65
N GLY A 789 -79.18 -14.89 -26.89
CA GLY A 789 -79.78 -14.38 -28.10
C GLY A 789 -79.70 -12.90 -28.35
N SER A 790 -79.02 -12.13 -27.53
CA SER A 790 -78.89 -10.65 -27.63
C SER A 790 -77.43 -10.21 -27.81
N SER A 791 -77.24 -9.10 -28.53
CA SER A 791 -75.97 -8.36 -28.64
C SER A 791 -76.04 -6.99 -27.97
N GLU A 792 -77.15 -6.72 -27.20
CA GLU A 792 -77.24 -5.48 -26.43
C GLU A 792 -76.49 -5.57 -25.13
N LEU A 793 -75.76 -4.46 -24.78
CA LEU A 793 -75.06 -4.34 -23.54
C LEU A 793 -75.96 -3.92 -22.41
N ASP A 794 -76.04 -4.74 -21.38
CA ASP A 794 -76.77 -4.38 -20.15
C ASP A 794 -75.99 -3.31 -19.33
N LYS A 795 -76.62 -2.79 -18.28
CA LYS A 795 -76.04 -1.74 -17.45
C LYS A 795 -74.73 -2.24 -16.73
N GLY A 796 -74.68 -3.51 -16.40
CA GLY A 796 -73.49 -4.13 -15.77
C GLY A 796 -72.33 -4.20 -16.75
N ALA A 797 -72.56 -4.73 -17.95
CA ALA A 797 -71.58 -4.78 -19.04
C ALA A 797 -71.10 -3.37 -19.45
N GLN A 798 -72.03 -2.37 -19.53
CA GLN A 798 -71.70 -0.97 -19.77
C GLN A 798 -70.76 -0.43 -18.64
N GLY A 799 -71.03 -0.74 -17.37
CA GLY A 799 -70.16 -0.37 -16.25
C GLY A 799 -68.80 -0.94 -16.36
N THR A 800 -68.65 -2.22 -16.64
CA THR A 800 -67.34 -2.90 -16.85
C THR A 800 -66.61 -2.28 -18.02
N LEU A 801 -67.31 -2.01 -19.16
CA LEU A 801 -66.65 -1.38 -20.32
C LEU A 801 -66.20 0.07 -20.05
N ASN A 802 -66.97 0.83 -19.22
CA ASN A 802 -66.54 2.18 -18.83
C ASN A 802 -65.22 2.12 -18.01
N THR A 803 -65.17 1.25 -17.02
CA THR A 803 -63.92 1.04 -16.21
C THR A 803 -62.75 0.57 -17.08
N LEU A 804 -63.04 -0.33 -18.03
CA LEU A 804 -62.05 -0.80 -18.98
C LEU A 804 -61.58 0.32 -19.92
N ALA A 805 -62.51 1.16 -20.42
CA ALA A 805 -62.18 2.29 -21.25
C ALA A 805 -61.30 3.31 -20.52
N GLU A 806 -61.62 3.60 -19.25
CA GLU A 806 -60.81 4.46 -18.39
C GLU A 806 -59.41 3.90 -18.21
N ALA A 807 -59.30 2.61 -17.88
CA ALA A 807 -58.05 1.91 -17.72
C ALA A 807 -57.19 1.89 -19.01
N LEU A 808 -57.83 1.70 -20.16
CA LEU A 808 -57.16 1.69 -21.46
C LEU A 808 -56.73 3.11 -21.90
N ASN A 809 -57.50 4.13 -21.56
CA ASN A 809 -57.14 5.51 -21.83
C ASN A 809 -55.90 5.95 -21.03
N GLU A 810 -55.77 5.46 -19.80
CA GLU A 810 -54.54 5.63 -19.00
C GLU A 810 -53.31 4.86 -19.53
N ARG A 811 -53.53 3.90 -20.44
CA ARG A 811 -52.50 3.02 -20.99
C ARG A 811 -52.52 3.03 -22.53
N PRO A 812 -52.03 4.10 -23.16
CA PRO A 812 -52.14 4.29 -24.63
C PRO A 812 -51.40 3.24 -25.46
N GLY A 813 -50.42 2.55 -24.88
CA GLY A 813 -49.64 1.47 -25.53
C GLY A 813 -50.38 0.10 -25.57
N LEU A 814 -51.58 0.00 -24.97
CA LEU A 814 -52.33 -1.24 -25.01
C LEU A 814 -53.32 -1.25 -26.17
N ARG A 815 -53.51 -2.41 -26.75
CA ARG A 815 -54.56 -2.75 -27.74
C ARG A 815 -55.52 -3.73 -27.12
N LEU A 816 -56.82 -3.56 -27.40
CA LEU A 816 -57.84 -4.48 -27.00
C LEU A 816 -58.26 -5.35 -28.19
N GLU A 817 -58.29 -6.62 -28.01
CA GLU A 817 -58.82 -7.58 -28.96
C GLU A 817 -60.12 -8.17 -28.39
N VAL A 818 -61.16 -8.12 -29.19
CA VAL A 818 -62.47 -8.56 -28.78
C VAL A 818 -62.82 -9.81 -29.57
N GLU A 819 -62.94 -10.93 -28.85
CA GLU A 819 -63.34 -12.22 -29.40
C GLU A 819 -64.85 -12.45 -29.11
N GLY A 820 -65.69 -12.15 -30.10
CA GLY A 820 -67.12 -12.38 -29.98
C GLY A 820 -67.46 -13.84 -29.77
N THR A 821 -68.32 -14.11 -28.80
CA THR A 821 -68.66 -15.50 -28.44
C THR A 821 -70.18 -15.70 -28.52
N SER A 822 -70.58 -16.86 -29.02
CA SER A 822 -71.95 -17.37 -28.95
C SER A 822 -71.94 -18.80 -28.44
N ALA A 823 -73.07 -19.25 -27.88
CA ALA A 823 -73.25 -20.61 -27.39
C ALA A 823 -74.46 -21.30 -28.07
N VAL A 824 -74.24 -22.56 -28.48
CA VAL A 824 -75.25 -23.32 -29.23
C VAL A 824 -76.48 -23.57 -28.39
N ASP A 825 -76.32 -23.94 -27.12
CA ASP A 825 -77.38 -24.34 -26.19
C ASP A 825 -78.25 -23.21 -25.73
N SER A 826 -77.69 -22.00 -25.51
CA SER A 826 -78.39 -20.85 -24.96
C SER A 826 -78.79 -19.83 -26.03
N ASP A 827 -77.92 -19.51 -26.98
CA ASP A 827 -78.20 -18.53 -28.02
C ASP A 827 -79.02 -19.17 -29.17
N GLY A 828 -78.74 -20.43 -29.52
CA GLY A 828 -79.31 -21.07 -30.68
C GLY A 828 -80.83 -21.08 -30.70
N PRO A 829 -81.47 -21.54 -29.64
CA PRO A 829 -82.94 -21.59 -29.57
C PRO A 829 -83.57 -20.18 -29.71
N LEU A 830 -83.03 -19.18 -29.04
CA LEU A 830 -83.49 -17.78 -29.07
C LEU A 830 -83.31 -17.12 -30.45
N LEU A 831 -82.15 -17.37 -31.08
CA LEU A 831 -81.91 -16.91 -32.44
C LEU A 831 -82.76 -17.54 -33.44
N ALA A 832 -83.13 -18.87 -33.28
CA ALA A 832 -84.01 -19.56 -34.11
C ALA A 832 -85.44 -18.96 -34.02
N VAL A 833 -85.92 -18.68 -32.80
CA VAL A 833 -87.23 -17.98 -32.58
C VAL A 833 -87.23 -16.57 -33.17
N GLN A 834 -86.19 -15.77 -32.93
CA GLN A 834 -86.07 -14.40 -33.51
C GLN A 834 -86.03 -14.48 -35.02
N ARG A 835 -85.32 -15.42 -35.60
CA ARG A 835 -85.30 -15.61 -37.05
C ARG A 835 -86.71 -16.02 -37.60
N LEU A 836 -87.39 -16.93 -36.91
CA LEU A 836 -88.74 -17.34 -37.33
C LEU A 836 -89.68 -16.17 -37.29
N GLN A 837 -89.66 -15.38 -36.25
CA GLN A 837 -90.40 -14.13 -36.14
C GLN A 837 -90.10 -13.16 -37.28
N SER A 838 -88.83 -12.98 -37.61
CA SER A 838 -88.41 -12.10 -38.72
C SER A 838 -88.82 -12.64 -40.10
N GLU A 839 -88.81 -13.98 -40.28
CA GLU A 839 -89.32 -14.62 -41.49
C GLU A 839 -90.87 -14.45 -41.60
N TYR A 840 -91.55 -14.56 -40.47
CA TYR A 840 -93.00 -14.28 -40.47
C TYR A 840 -93.27 -12.80 -40.89
N GLN A 841 -92.66 -11.89 -40.26
CA GLN A 841 -92.76 -10.46 -40.55
C GLN A 841 -92.33 -10.15 -41.99
N SER A 842 -91.22 -10.65 -42.46
CA SER A 842 -90.75 -10.47 -43.83
C SER A 842 -91.71 -11.10 -44.87
N THR A 843 -92.35 -12.26 -44.57
CA THR A 843 -93.28 -12.96 -45.43
C THR A 843 -94.62 -12.20 -45.46
N TRP A 844 -95.09 -11.85 -44.26
CA TRP A 844 -96.33 -11.06 -44.10
C TRP A 844 -96.19 -9.72 -44.76
N TYR A 845 -95.10 -9.02 -44.55
CA TYR A 845 -94.85 -7.72 -45.17
C TYR A 845 -94.87 -7.77 -46.70
N LYS A 846 -94.35 -8.82 -47.31
CA LYS A 846 -94.40 -9.07 -48.77
C LYS A 846 -95.81 -9.36 -49.23
N MET A 847 -96.62 -10.07 -48.44
CA MET A 847 -97.93 -10.45 -48.72
C MET A 847 -98.86 -9.20 -48.67
N GLU A 848 -98.77 -8.40 -47.62
CA GLU A 848 -99.47 -7.10 -47.47
C GLU A 848 -99.10 -6.08 -48.55
N GLN A 849 -97.83 -5.96 -48.87
CA GLN A 849 -97.36 -5.12 -49.94
C GLN A 849 -97.88 -5.50 -51.31
N ARG A 850 -98.05 -6.81 -51.60
CA ARG A 850 -98.68 -7.32 -52.81
C ARG A 850 -100.18 -7.17 -52.87
N SER A 851 -100.85 -7.12 -51.72
CA SER A 851 -102.24 -6.89 -51.60
C SER A 851 -102.62 -5.37 -51.75
N GLY A 852 -101.60 -4.51 -51.74
CA GLY A 852 -101.80 -3.06 -51.82
C GLY A 852 -102.14 -2.41 -50.50
N ALA A 853 -101.93 -3.11 -49.38
CA ALA A 853 -102.16 -2.58 -48.02
C ALA A 853 -100.99 -1.56 -47.66
N GLN A 854 -101.25 -0.61 -46.79
CA GLN A 854 -100.30 0.29 -46.28
C GLN A 854 -99.37 -0.46 -45.28
N VAL A 855 -98.13 -0.65 -45.63
CA VAL A 855 -97.16 -1.37 -44.80
C VAL A 855 -96.26 -0.39 -44.08
N PRO A 856 -95.69 -0.67 -42.89
CA PRO A 856 -94.66 0.14 -42.23
C PRO A 856 -93.38 0.33 -43.05
N ALA A 857 -92.50 1.17 -42.64
CA ALA A 857 -91.22 1.45 -43.36
C ALA A 857 -90.34 0.23 -43.47
N THR A 858 -90.37 -0.65 -42.45
CA THR A 858 -89.52 -1.89 -42.41
C THR A 858 -90.42 -3.11 -42.08
N PRO A 859 -89.99 -4.32 -42.55
CA PRO A 859 -90.70 -5.55 -42.20
C PRO A 859 -90.76 -5.89 -40.73
N ALA A 860 -89.83 -5.36 -39.93
CA ALA A 860 -89.68 -5.64 -38.49
C ALA A 860 -90.77 -4.92 -37.67
N GLU A 861 -91.43 -3.89 -38.23
CA GLU A 861 -92.43 -3.11 -37.54
C GLU A 861 -93.89 -3.65 -37.80
N ILE A 862 -93.97 -4.69 -38.58
CA ILE A 862 -95.29 -5.23 -38.89
C ILE A 862 -95.71 -6.30 -37.89
N GLU A 863 -96.93 -6.16 -37.37
CA GLU A 863 -97.58 -7.25 -36.55
C GLU A 863 -98.15 -8.29 -37.44
N VAL A 864 -97.78 -9.56 -37.11
CA VAL A 864 -98.32 -10.73 -37.87
C VAL A 864 -99.43 -11.36 -37.12
N PRO A 865 -100.68 -11.46 -37.72
CA PRO A 865 -101.78 -12.11 -37.05
C PRO A 865 -101.43 -13.56 -36.68
N GLU A 866 -101.84 -13.99 -35.49
CA GLU A 866 -101.57 -15.33 -34.97
C GLU A 866 -102.15 -16.44 -35.81
N ASP A 867 -103.32 -16.23 -36.40
CA ASP A 867 -104.02 -17.20 -37.22
C ASP A 867 -103.39 -17.39 -38.60
N GLU A 868 -102.55 -16.42 -39.08
CA GLU A 868 -101.86 -16.52 -40.34
C GLU A 868 -100.47 -17.25 -40.21
N LYS A 869 -99.97 -17.33 -39.01
CA LYS A 869 -98.65 -17.94 -38.78
C LYS A 869 -98.56 -19.39 -39.22
N PRO A 870 -99.50 -20.32 -38.94
CA PRO A 870 -99.41 -21.70 -39.32
C PRO A 870 -99.32 -21.93 -40.85
N VAL A 871 -100.02 -21.08 -41.67
CA VAL A 871 -100.00 -21.18 -43.11
C VAL A 871 -98.62 -20.71 -43.67
N MET A 872 -98.11 -19.57 -43.13
CA MET A 872 -96.81 -19.08 -43.53
C MET A 872 -95.67 -20.05 -43.09
N LEU A 873 -95.83 -20.75 -41.97
CA LEU A 873 -94.84 -21.67 -41.47
C LEU A 873 -94.59 -22.83 -42.42
N GLU A 874 -95.55 -23.43 -43.04
CA GLU A 874 -95.41 -24.50 -44.03
C GLU A 874 -94.57 -24.00 -45.22
N GLY A 875 -94.85 -22.77 -45.68
CA GLY A 875 -94.08 -22.09 -46.73
C GLY A 875 -92.60 -21.89 -46.31
N ILE A 876 -92.37 -21.41 -45.09
CA ILE A 876 -91.04 -21.19 -44.49
C ILE A 876 -90.35 -22.52 -44.33
N TYR A 877 -91.01 -23.60 -43.83
CA TYR A 877 -90.43 -24.92 -43.66
C TYR A 877 -89.89 -25.47 -45.00
N ARG A 878 -90.75 -25.49 -46.04
CA ARG A 878 -90.38 -25.93 -47.39
C ARG A 878 -89.22 -25.13 -48.03
N ALA A 879 -89.33 -23.82 -47.90
CA ALA A 879 -88.35 -22.89 -48.49
C ALA A 879 -86.94 -22.99 -47.82
N ARG A 880 -86.90 -23.15 -46.49
CA ARG A 880 -85.68 -23.01 -45.70
C ARG A 880 -85.00 -24.35 -45.38
N LEU A 881 -85.88 -25.42 -45.10
CA LEU A 881 -85.31 -26.78 -44.87
C LEU A 881 -85.11 -27.55 -46.19
N LYS A 882 -85.66 -27.05 -47.31
CA LYS A 882 -85.64 -27.70 -48.62
C LYS A 882 -86.20 -29.13 -48.56
N GLN A 883 -87.17 -29.35 -47.70
CA GLN A 883 -87.80 -30.61 -47.46
C GLN A 883 -89.31 -30.43 -47.44
N GLN A 884 -90.09 -31.55 -47.85
CA GLN A 884 -91.52 -31.57 -47.63
C GLN A 884 -91.77 -32.02 -46.19
N PRO A 885 -92.85 -31.53 -45.53
CA PRO A 885 -93.21 -32.03 -44.23
C PRO A 885 -93.48 -33.55 -44.41
N PRO A 886 -93.06 -34.43 -43.45
CA PRO A 886 -93.22 -35.86 -43.49
C PRO A 886 -94.66 -36.21 -43.74
N ALA A 887 -94.92 -37.24 -44.60
CA ALA A 887 -96.30 -37.60 -44.93
C ALA A 887 -97.14 -38.00 -43.71
N GLU A 888 -96.51 -38.51 -42.68
CA GLU A 888 -97.12 -38.84 -41.38
C GLU A 888 -97.71 -37.60 -40.63
N TRP A 889 -97.20 -36.40 -40.88
CA TRP A 889 -97.77 -35.17 -40.29
C TRP A 889 -99.02 -34.67 -41.01
N ALA A 890 -99.39 -35.23 -42.19
CA ALA A 890 -100.65 -34.86 -42.94
C ALA A 890 -101.93 -35.28 -42.20
N GLU A 891 -101.81 -36.34 -41.38
CA GLU A 891 -102.91 -36.86 -40.58
C GLU A 891 -103.07 -36.20 -39.22
N LEU A 892 -102.18 -35.32 -38.86
CA LEU A 892 -102.20 -34.65 -37.56
C LEU A 892 -103.11 -33.37 -37.62
N ASP A 893 -103.64 -33.01 -36.45
CA ASP A 893 -104.33 -31.74 -36.32
C ASP A 893 -103.42 -30.54 -36.77
N SER A 894 -104.02 -29.49 -37.33
CA SER A 894 -103.27 -28.42 -37.97
C SER A 894 -102.35 -27.66 -37.00
N GLU A 895 -102.73 -27.52 -35.70
CA GLU A 895 -101.89 -26.94 -34.68
C GLU A 895 -100.74 -27.85 -34.33
N VAL A 896 -100.93 -29.13 -34.10
CA VAL A 896 -99.90 -30.11 -33.79
C VAL A 896 -98.91 -30.20 -34.95
N ARG A 897 -99.42 -30.14 -36.21
CA ARG A 897 -98.61 -30.15 -37.41
C ARG A 897 -97.73 -28.87 -37.48
N ALA A 898 -98.33 -27.72 -37.19
CA ALA A 898 -97.61 -26.50 -37.17
C ALA A 898 -96.57 -26.45 -36.08
N ASP A 899 -96.85 -26.99 -34.89
CA ASP A 899 -95.89 -27.12 -33.81
C ASP A 899 -94.69 -28.00 -34.18
N LYS A 900 -94.87 -29.18 -34.80
CA LYS A 900 -93.78 -30.03 -35.27
C LYS A 900 -93.00 -29.37 -36.39
N MET A 901 -93.57 -28.61 -37.27
CA MET A 901 -92.85 -27.83 -38.29
C MET A 901 -92.04 -26.72 -37.66
N ARG A 902 -92.65 -26.02 -36.69
CA ARG A 902 -91.99 -24.97 -35.91
C ARG A 902 -90.74 -25.57 -35.22
N ASP A 903 -90.93 -26.64 -34.45
CA ASP A 903 -89.83 -27.28 -33.73
C ASP A 903 -88.71 -27.80 -34.67
N ALA A 904 -89.01 -28.34 -35.82
CA ALA A 904 -88.07 -28.78 -36.81
C ALA A 904 -87.27 -27.58 -37.41
N VAL A 905 -87.96 -26.49 -37.70
CA VAL A 905 -87.35 -25.24 -38.18
C VAL A 905 -86.46 -24.66 -37.09
N LEU A 906 -87.01 -24.57 -35.88
CA LEU A 906 -86.27 -24.02 -34.72
C LEU A 906 -84.99 -24.87 -34.41
N ALA A 907 -85.14 -26.21 -34.41
CA ALA A 907 -83.98 -27.10 -34.19
C ALA A 907 -82.91 -26.95 -35.28
N SER A 908 -83.35 -26.85 -36.57
CA SER A 908 -82.40 -26.65 -37.66
C SER A 908 -81.68 -25.29 -37.59
N TRP A 909 -82.37 -24.27 -37.13
CA TRP A 909 -81.79 -22.95 -37.00
C TRP A 909 -81.02 -22.72 -35.68
N GLY A 910 -81.48 -23.38 -34.62
CA GLY A 910 -80.79 -23.30 -33.33
C GLY A 910 -79.30 -23.82 -33.38
N SER A 911 -79.04 -24.74 -34.28
CA SER A 911 -77.63 -25.20 -34.53
C SER A 911 -76.97 -24.55 -35.74
N SER A 912 -77.57 -23.44 -36.22
CA SER A 912 -76.96 -22.74 -37.38
C SER A 912 -75.69 -21.97 -37.04
N ASP A 913 -74.52 -22.45 -37.47
CA ASP A 913 -73.23 -21.80 -37.32
C ASP A 913 -73.30 -20.37 -37.87
N LEU A 914 -73.93 -20.09 -38.96
CA LEU A 914 -74.06 -18.74 -39.53
C LEU A 914 -74.77 -17.76 -38.62
N LEU A 915 -75.86 -18.19 -37.94
CA LEU A 915 -76.56 -17.29 -37.00
C LEU A 915 -75.78 -17.03 -35.74
N LEU A 916 -75.17 -18.09 -35.22
CA LEU A 916 -74.33 -18.00 -34.05
C LEU A 916 -73.09 -17.11 -34.30
N ARG A 917 -72.43 -17.29 -35.42
CA ARG A 917 -71.30 -16.45 -35.82
C ARG A 917 -71.72 -14.98 -36.02
N LYS A 918 -72.88 -14.71 -36.61
CA LYS A 918 -73.39 -13.34 -36.74
C LYS A 918 -73.68 -12.70 -35.39
N LEU A 919 -74.32 -13.44 -34.46
CA LEU A 919 -74.55 -12.92 -33.11
C LEU A 919 -73.25 -12.64 -32.39
N ALA A 920 -72.29 -13.57 -32.44
CA ALA A 920 -70.97 -13.40 -31.86
C ALA A 920 -70.29 -12.17 -32.45
N GLN A 921 -70.33 -11.98 -33.76
CA GLN A 921 -69.77 -10.79 -34.41
C GLN A 921 -70.48 -9.49 -34.02
N ALA A 922 -71.84 -9.53 -33.88
CA ALA A 922 -72.59 -8.40 -33.41
C ALA A 922 -72.20 -8.00 -31.97
N ARG A 923 -72.04 -9.00 -31.06
CA ARG A 923 -71.53 -8.78 -29.70
C ARG A 923 -70.21 -8.08 -29.69
N ALA A 924 -69.26 -8.63 -30.45
CA ALA A 924 -67.92 -8.01 -30.57
C ALA A 924 -67.99 -6.58 -31.12
N SER A 925 -68.84 -6.37 -32.12
CA SER A 925 -69.10 -5.03 -32.69
C SER A 925 -69.75 -4.07 -31.69
N SER A 926 -70.72 -4.52 -30.89
CA SER A 926 -71.33 -3.71 -29.83
C SER A 926 -70.32 -3.28 -28.76
N VAL A 927 -69.43 -4.18 -28.35
CA VAL A 927 -68.35 -3.86 -27.41
C VAL A 927 -67.43 -2.81 -28.01
N LYS A 928 -66.94 -3.01 -29.24
CA LYS A 928 -66.07 -2.05 -29.94
C LYS A 928 -66.76 -0.67 -30.09
N GLU A 929 -68.02 -0.67 -30.59
CA GLU A 929 -68.72 0.56 -30.80
C GLU A 929 -68.93 1.34 -29.49
N TYR A 930 -69.26 0.63 -28.42
CA TYR A 930 -69.42 1.24 -27.11
C TYR A 930 -68.12 1.86 -26.59
N LEU A 931 -67.03 1.13 -26.64
CA LEU A 931 -65.72 1.59 -26.21
C LEU A 931 -65.20 2.79 -27.01
N VAL A 932 -65.45 2.83 -28.32
CA VAL A 932 -65.04 3.94 -29.18
C VAL A 932 -65.94 5.15 -28.98
N LYS A 933 -67.34 4.97 -29.00
CA LYS A 933 -68.28 6.10 -28.93
C LYS A 933 -68.45 6.65 -27.52
N ASN A 934 -68.60 5.79 -26.55
CA ASN A 934 -68.92 6.16 -25.17
C ASN A 934 -67.59 6.18 -24.28
N GLY A 935 -66.68 5.19 -24.47
CA GLY A 935 -65.46 5.10 -23.78
C GLY A 935 -64.30 6.01 -24.30
N GLY A 936 -64.51 6.68 -25.47
CA GLY A 936 -63.48 7.60 -26.03
C GLY A 936 -62.24 6.94 -26.54
N LEU A 937 -62.19 5.62 -26.73
CA LEU A 937 -61.09 4.90 -27.25
C LEU A 937 -60.85 5.14 -28.74
N ASN A 938 -59.63 5.20 -29.20
CA ASN A 938 -59.32 5.25 -30.62
C ASN A 938 -59.71 3.94 -31.31
N ASP A 939 -60.43 4.02 -32.42
CA ASP A 939 -60.85 2.86 -33.19
C ASP A 939 -59.71 1.92 -33.59
N GLN A 940 -58.53 2.46 -33.84
CA GLN A 940 -57.32 1.71 -34.18
C GLN A 940 -56.74 0.87 -33.02
N ARG A 941 -57.25 1.04 -31.82
CA ARG A 941 -56.81 0.31 -30.64
C ARG A 941 -57.72 -0.84 -30.25
N VAL A 942 -58.89 -0.99 -30.92
CA VAL A 942 -59.87 -2.06 -30.65
C VAL A 942 -60.03 -2.93 -31.89
N TYR A 943 -59.50 -4.12 -31.80
CA TYR A 943 -59.51 -5.13 -32.87
C TYR A 943 -60.57 -6.17 -32.63
N LEU A 944 -61.20 -6.62 -33.69
CA LEU A 944 -62.12 -7.73 -33.64
C LEU A 944 -61.44 -8.97 -34.12
N LEU A 945 -61.39 -10.00 -33.26
CA LEU A 945 -60.86 -11.31 -33.61
C LEU A 945 -61.89 -12.19 -34.32
N ASP A 946 -61.51 -13.31 -34.84
CA ASP A 946 -62.41 -14.36 -35.26
C ASP A 946 -63.32 -14.81 -34.11
N VAL A 947 -64.62 -14.99 -34.41
CA VAL A 947 -65.62 -15.32 -33.40
C VAL A 947 -65.59 -16.81 -33.04
N THR A 948 -65.87 -17.10 -31.77
CA THR A 948 -65.91 -18.46 -31.26
C THR A 948 -67.33 -18.88 -30.95
N THR A 949 -67.74 -20.11 -31.33
CA THR A 949 -68.98 -20.73 -30.99
C THR A 949 -68.77 -21.85 -29.97
N LEU A 950 -69.31 -21.69 -28.78
CA LEU A 950 -69.23 -22.68 -27.71
C LEU A 950 -70.36 -23.67 -27.82
N PRO A 951 -70.19 -24.97 -27.49
CA PRO A 951 -71.28 -25.94 -27.47
C PRO A 951 -72.31 -25.66 -26.36
N THR A 952 -71.83 -25.27 -25.18
CA THR A 952 -72.61 -24.93 -23.99
C THR A 952 -72.11 -23.64 -23.33
N SER A 953 -73.00 -22.91 -22.63
CA SER A 953 -72.66 -21.80 -21.76
C SER A 953 -72.91 -22.14 -20.29
N ASP A 954 -72.05 -21.61 -19.39
CA ASP A 954 -72.28 -21.71 -17.94
C ASP A 954 -73.22 -20.59 -17.48
N GLY A 955 -74.51 -20.81 -17.45
CA GLY A 955 -75.47 -19.86 -16.94
C GLY A 955 -76.33 -19.18 -18.03
N GLU A 956 -77.14 -18.19 -17.63
CA GLU A 956 -78.03 -17.42 -18.52
C GLU A 956 -77.38 -16.40 -19.43
N GLN A 957 -76.06 -16.17 -19.22
CA GLN A 957 -75.31 -15.16 -19.96
C GLN A 957 -74.16 -15.85 -20.73
N VAL A 958 -73.88 -15.35 -21.93
CA VAL A 958 -72.78 -15.80 -22.75
C VAL A 958 -71.63 -14.73 -22.70
N PRO A 959 -70.47 -15.06 -22.16
CA PRO A 959 -69.40 -14.08 -22.05
C PRO A 959 -68.68 -13.90 -23.40
N THR A 960 -68.46 -12.69 -23.82
CA THR A 960 -67.57 -12.31 -24.91
C THR A 960 -66.18 -12.05 -24.33
N ALA A 961 -65.15 -12.78 -24.82
CA ALA A 961 -63.83 -12.70 -24.30
C ALA A 961 -63.08 -11.47 -24.81
N LEU A 962 -62.29 -10.88 -23.92
CA LEU A 962 -61.44 -9.75 -24.22
C LEU A 962 -59.98 -10.17 -24.01
N HIS A 963 -59.08 -9.73 -24.88
CA HIS A 963 -57.66 -9.96 -24.78
C HIS A 963 -56.91 -8.63 -24.88
N LEU A 964 -55.78 -8.51 -24.15
CA LEU A 964 -54.92 -7.35 -24.22
C LEU A 964 -53.66 -7.69 -24.96
N ASP A 965 -53.26 -6.83 -25.89
CA ASP A 965 -52.03 -6.89 -26.60
C ASP A 965 -51.31 -5.55 -26.52
N ALA A 966 -50.02 -5.54 -26.88
CA ALA A 966 -49.17 -4.34 -26.88
C ALA A 966 -48.68 -3.99 -28.27
N GLU A 967 -48.58 -2.72 -28.54
CA GLU A 967 -48.07 -2.17 -29.79
C GLU A 967 -46.59 -2.49 -30.05
#